data_84c44eead2a8a74700b022a15c913b26
#
_entry.id   84c44eead2a8a74700b022a15c913b26
#
_cell.length_a   1.000
_cell.length_b   1.000
_cell.length_c   1.000
_cell.angle_alpha   90.00
_cell.angle_beta   90.00
_cell.angle_gamma   90.00
#
_symmetry.space_group_name_H-M   'P 1'
#
loop_
_entity.id
_entity.type
_entity.pdbx_description
1 polymer ?
#
loop_
_entity_poly.entity_id
_entity_poly.type
_entity_poly.pdbx_seq_one_letter_code
_entity_poly.pdbx_strand_id
1 'polypeptide(L)'
;IAADQSRAARQQVTTWLERDSNRACLWAYKCLLDRAAGSIEEHAKSAAEFARLFPNSPVALAELAIAQVLENRFEEATESLARCTEQCEAQGYFYYRTVAAMTTVGEWLAEQGHIPAAIAYLWITSTRYDSQKQTDTHDLLREICSRGDVPLELRVLPATALTKDKVKELNSSVSQHIWRFRFSAAEQAVERYLETDPEEPQAWYCLGNLRLWQINYPGAAEAYLRCAQLDQLGPLGVLALLRATKLKKSGCGDIEDLYLLRYEVPDPQRTKEALLSDRHLSQASLNNQQLEDLRGIHGEVAPEAQFFLFRYPKPDGFQQFLADLELVRPLVPGFVLYYGRQTDGPAQIVVTGVLESDRPWVESRVREWLGGEEPKLVEASVVSAYSRIIKMLRDLHLITSPSPDGQWSEIESRLVESIPKWRLPPLEPLTLEEAARDPQKKQWVRMFLLDIMLREPEPHVTRPVYEVWKKLELDFSSDELVAVVDEMRDPSLAPLLDPARLSDQKLLDMCFILAYHGQRYLLDRFVPEVLDRRDRLNPQVVGMIYQQHAAILLETKWPEWLSVRPEVQDMIAYCEQHGLPHGKLHEMDLLGLLALLNSESASPEVKDQALSFLRELSKHLFSHHLDDAEIGPTVKRYWEGLAEITRELKVSSAAGQDVRRPSEPKIWTPDVESASEPRLAQPEAKKLWVPGMD
;
A
#
# COMPACT_ATOMS: atom_id res chain seq x y z
N ILE A 1 24.44 -1.49 22.24
CA ILE A 1 25.51 -2.06 23.11
C ILE A 1 26.66 -2.41 22.19
N ALA A 2 27.88 -1.89 22.44
CA ALA A 2 29.03 -2.22 21.60
C ALA A 2 29.25 -3.74 21.59
N ALA A 3 29.65 -4.32 20.45
CA ALA A 3 29.77 -5.77 20.25
C ALA A 3 30.64 -6.46 21.31
N ASP A 4 31.69 -5.79 21.80
CA ASP A 4 32.57 -6.30 22.83
C ASP A 4 31.91 -6.37 24.21
N GLN A 5 31.02 -5.44 24.55
CA GLN A 5 30.25 -5.46 25.79
C GLN A 5 29.23 -6.60 25.80
N SER A 6 28.59 -6.88 24.65
CA SER A 6 27.66 -8.00 24.50
C SER A 6 28.38 -9.35 24.71
N ARG A 7 29.57 -9.50 24.15
CA ARG A 7 30.38 -10.73 24.31
C ARG A 7 30.79 -10.97 25.77
N ALA A 8 31.25 -9.93 26.48
CA ALA A 8 31.62 -10.02 27.89
C ALA A 8 30.41 -10.35 28.78
N ALA A 9 29.26 -9.68 28.55
CA ALA A 9 28.02 -9.96 29.26
C ALA A 9 27.56 -11.40 29.06
N ARG A 10 27.63 -11.90 27.81
CA ARG A 10 27.27 -13.27 27.45
C ARG A 10 28.14 -14.30 28.19
N GLN A 11 29.44 -14.10 28.22
CA GLN A 11 30.36 -14.98 28.95
C GLN A 11 30.08 -14.99 30.46
N GLN A 12 29.77 -13.83 31.04
CA GLN A 12 29.41 -13.70 32.43
C GLN A 12 28.09 -14.42 32.77
N VAL A 13 27.07 -14.26 31.97
CA VAL A 13 25.79 -14.96 32.15
C VAL A 13 25.96 -16.47 32.00
N THR A 14 26.77 -16.94 31.04
CA THR A 14 27.09 -18.37 30.89
C THR A 14 27.78 -18.92 32.16
N THR A 15 28.76 -18.21 32.68
CA THR A 15 29.46 -18.62 33.95
C THR A 15 28.50 -18.67 35.14
N TRP A 16 27.52 -17.78 35.22
CA TRP A 16 26.51 -17.83 36.28
C TRP A 16 25.54 -19.00 36.10
N LEU A 17 25.15 -19.34 34.88
CA LEU A 17 24.28 -20.50 34.58
C LEU A 17 24.98 -21.83 34.85
N GLU A 18 26.31 -21.93 34.67
CA GLU A 18 27.13 -23.09 35.08
C GLU A 18 27.09 -23.33 36.61
N ARG A 19 26.96 -22.25 37.39
CA ARG A 19 26.87 -22.32 38.87
C ARG A 19 25.45 -22.59 39.36
N ASP A 20 24.44 -22.05 38.67
CA ASP A 20 23.03 -22.16 39.04
C ASP A 20 22.15 -22.09 37.82
N SER A 21 21.86 -23.25 37.21
CA SER A 21 21.02 -23.39 36.02
C SER A 21 19.52 -23.20 36.30
N ASN A 22 19.10 -23.12 37.56
CA ASN A 22 17.69 -23.01 37.94
C ASN A 22 17.19 -21.56 38.01
N ARG A 23 17.88 -20.60 37.41
CA ARG A 23 17.49 -19.19 37.37
C ARG A 23 16.92 -18.80 36.03
N ALA A 24 15.59 -18.78 35.92
CA ALA A 24 14.88 -18.41 34.69
C ALA A 24 15.30 -17.04 34.12
N CYS A 25 15.58 -16.04 34.98
CA CYS A 25 16.02 -14.72 34.51
C CYS A 25 17.38 -14.76 33.80
N LEU A 26 18.31 -15.60 34.20
CA LEU A 26 19.63 -15.73 33.55
C LEU A 26 19.48 -16.38 32.16
N TRP A 27 18.60 -17.37 32.02
CA TRP A 27 18.28 -17.97 30.72
C TRP A 27 17.64 -16.96 29.78
N ALA A 28 16.71 -16.15 30.27
CA ALA A 28 16.10 -15.10 29.48
C ALA A 28 17.10 -14.04 28.98
N TYR A 29 18.10 -13.68 29.85
CA TYR A 29 19.19 -12.80 29.43
C TYR A 29 20.14 -13.48 28.44
N LYS A 30 20.42 -14.78 28.62
CA LYS A 30 21.25 -15.53 27.68
C LYS A 30 20.63 -15.55 26.28
N CYS A 31 19.36 -15.89 26.18
CA CYS A 31 18.63 -15.88 24.89
C CYS A 31 18.70 -14.49 24.21
N LEU A 32 18.44 -13.40 24.97
CA LEU A 32 18.56 -12.03 24.46
C LEU A 32 19.96 -11.71 23.92
N LEU A 33 21.04 -12.11 24.68
CA LEU A 33 22.41 -11.83 24.29
C LEU A 33 22.85 -12.69 23.09
N ASP A 34 22.42 -13.94 23.02
CA ASP A 34 22.68 -14.82 21.85
C ASP A 34 22.04 -14.27 20.58
N ARG A 35 20.80 -13.78 20.67
CA ARG A 35 20.11 -13.11 19.57
C ARG A 35 20.78 -11.80 19.17
N ALA A 36 21.13 -10.95 20.14
CA ALA A 36 21.83 -9.69 19.88
C ALA A 36 23.22 -9.88 19.26
N ALA A 37 23.84 -11.03 19.47
CA ALA A 37 25.12 -11.43 18.85
C ALA A 37 24.93 -11.94 17.40
N GLY A 38 23.69 -12.08 16.92
CA GLY A 38 23.36 -12.58 15.57
C GLY A 38 23.56 -14.09 15.40
N SER A 39 23.70 -14.86 16.48
CA SER A 39 23.87 -16.31 16.43
C SER A 39 22.53 -17.04 16.58
N ILE A 40 21.85 -17.31 15.44
CA ILE A 40 20.57 -18.04 15.43
C ILE A 40 20.72 -19.41 16.10
N GLU A 41 21.77 -20.17 15.77
CA GLU A 41 21.98 -21.52 16.30
C GLU A 41 22.17 -21.53 17.83
N GLU A 42 22.94 -20.58 18.37
CA GLU A 42 23.18 -20.51 19.82
C GLU A 42 21.91 -20.01 20.55
N HIS A 43 21.18 -19.06 19.96
CA HIS A 43 19.89 -18.64 20.48
C HIS A 43 18.90 -19.81 20.52
N ALA A 44 18.81 -20.61 19.47
CA ALA A 44 17.96 -21.79 19.42
C ALA A 44 18.30 -22.83 20.51
N LYS A 45 19.59 -23.13 20.71
CA LYS A 45 20.06 -24.03 21.78
C LYS A 45 19.67 -23.49 23.16
N SER A 46 19.90 -22.20 23.39
CA SER A 46 19.60 -21.56 24.68
C SER A 46 18.10 -21.50 24.96
N ALA A 47 17.28 -21.18 23.95
CA ALA A 47 15.85 -21.12 24.08
C ALA A 47 15.22 -22.52 24.31
N ALA A 48 15.71 -23.54 23.61
CA ALA A 48 15.27 -24.92 23.81
C ALA A 48 15.58 -25.42 25.22
N GLU A 49 16.79 -25.16 25.71
CA GLU A 49 17.19 -25.54 27.07
C GLU A 49 16.42 -24.74 28.15
N PHE A 50 16.17 -23.46 27.90
CA PHE A 50 15.34 -22.64 28.78
C PHE A 50 13.91 -23.20 28.88
N ALA A 51 13.27 -23.54 27.74
CA ALA A 51 11.94 -24.12 27.74
C ALA A 51 11.90 -25.53 28.34
N ARG A 52 12.97 -26.32 28.20
CA ARG A 52 13.09 -27.65 28.83
C ARG A 52 13.14 -27.53 30.37
N LEU A 53 13.91 -26.59 30.91
CA LEU A 53 14.04 -26.37 32.33
C LEU A 53 12.82 -25.68 32.96
N PHE A 54 12.13 -24.81 32.21
CA PHE A 54 11.03 -24.02 32.69
C PHE A 54 9.81 -24.15 31.74
N PRO A 55 9.20 -25.35 31.59
CA PRO A 55 8.18 -25.64 30.59
C PRO A 55 6.88 -24.83 30.72
N ASN A 56 6.63 -24.28 31.90
CA ASN A 56 5.47 -23.45 32.23
C ASN A 56 5.78 -21.95 32.31
N SER A 57 7.01 -21.55 31.95
CA SER A 57 7.37 -20.15 31.92
C SER A 57 6.95 -19.51 30.62
N PRO A 58 6.07 -18.48 30.64
CA PRO A 58 5.68 -17.78 29.41
C PRO A 58 6.88 -17.20 28.66
N VAL A 59 7.88 -16.68 29.38
CA VAL A 59 9.09 -16.09 28.78
C VAL A 59 9.93 -17.17 28.08
N ALA A 60 10.03 -18.37 28.66
CA ALA A 60 10.78 -19.47 28.06
C ALA A 60 10.11 -19.95 26.74
N LEU A 61 8.78 -20.06 26.75
CA LEU A 61 7.99 -20.43 25.58
C LEU A 61 8.05 -19.35 24.51
N ALA A 62 8.09 -18.08 24.90
CA ALA A 62 8.23 -16.95 24.00
C ALA A 62 9.59 -16.94 23.28
N GLU A 63 10.69 -17.11 24.02
CA GLU A 63 12.04 -17.21 23.43
C GLU A 63 12.19 -18.45 22.52
N LEU A 64 11.54 -19.57 22.90
CA LEU A 64 11.50 -20.76 22.05
C LEU A 64 10.75 -20.48 20.73
N ALA A 65 9.63 -19.76 20.77
CA ALA A 65 8.88 -19.40 19.57
C ALA A 65 9.72 -18.50 18.62
N ILE A 66 10.44 -17.52 19.18
CA ILE A 66 11.36 -16.69 18.37
C ILE A 66 12.43 -17.56 17.70
N ALA A 67 13.05 -18.46 18.47
CA ALA A 67 14.10 -19.33 17.93
C ALA A 67 13.58 -20.22 16.79
N GLN A 68 12.39 -20.80 16.97
CA GLN A 68 11.75 -21.66 15.98
C GLN A 68 11.40 -20.89 14.69
N VAL A 69 10.94 -19.64 14.81
CA VAL A 69 10.67 -18.77 13.65
C VAL A 69 11.97 -18.48 12.90
N LEU A 70 13.04 -18.11 13.59
CA LEU A 70 14.33 -17.84 12.96
C LEU A 70 14.95 -19.08 12.27
N GLU A 71 14.54 -20.28 12.69
CA GLU A 71 14.88 -21.55 12.05
C GLU A 71 13.87 -21.99 10.95
N ASN A 72 12.92 -21.14 10.57
CA ASN A 72 11.83 -21.44 9.63
C ASN A 72 10.89 -22.59 10.08
N ARG A 73 10.76 -22.83 11.38
CA ARG A 73 9.89 -23.84 11.99
C ARG A 73 8.59 -23.21 12.46
N PHE A 74 7.83 -22.70 11.52
CA PHE A 74 6.66 -21.84 11.78
C PHE A 74 5.56 -22.54 12.59
N GLU A 75 5.21 -23.78 12.27
CA GLU A 75 4.16 -24.52 12.98
C GLU A 75 4.51 -24.73 14.47
N GLU A 76 5.77 -25.08 14.75
CA GLU A 76 6.25 -25.26 16.11
C GLU A 76 6.29 -23.92 16.88
N ALA A 77 6.67 -22.82 16.20
CA ALA A 77 6.65 -21.49 16.79
C ALA A 77 5.22 -21.07 17.18
N THR A 78 4.23 -21.35 16.33
CA THR A 78 2.82 -21.11 16.62
C THR A 78 2.34 -21.88 17.84
N GLU A 79 2.68 -23.15 17.95
CA GLU A 79 2.33 -23.98 19.14
C GLU A 79 3.00 -23.46 20.40
N SER A 80 4.26 -23.03 20.31
CA SER A 80 4.98 -22.41 21.43
C SER A 80 4.34 -21.09 21.87
N LEU A 81 3.88 -20.25 20.95
CA LEU A 81 3.11 -19.04 21.26
C LEU A 81 1.76 -19.37 21.87
N ALA A 82 1.04 -20.37 21.37
CA ALA A 82 -0.24 -20.78 21.94
C ALA A 82 -0.08 -21.22 23.39
N ARG A 83 0.93 -22.02 23.70
CA ARG A 83 1.27 -22.41 25.08
C ARG A 83 1.71 -21.22 25.93
N CYS A 84 2.46 -20.29 25.35
CA CYS A 84 2.87 -19.05 26.02
C CYS A 84 1.64 -18.22 26.43
N THR A 85 0.69 -18.02 25.53
CA THR A 85 -0.53 -17.25 25.84
C THR A 85 -1.37 -17.91 26.92
N GLU A 86 -1.52 -19.23 26.90
CA GLU A 86 -2.24 -19.98 27.96
C GLU A 86 -1.60 -19.83 29.34
N GLN A 87 -0.27 -19.89 29.38
CA GLN A 87 0.45 -19.68 30.64
C GLN A 87 0.33 -18.22 31.15
N CYS A 88 0.34 -17.24 30.25
CA CYS A 88 0.07 -15.85 30.60
C CYS A 88 -1.36 -15.65 31.13
N GLU A 89 -2.37 -16.22 30.44
CA GLU A 89 -3.76 -16.16 30.89
C GLU A 89 -3.97 -16.83 32.25
N ALA A 90 -3.34 -18.00 32.47
CA ALA A 90 -3.39 -18.70 33.74
C ALA A 90 -2.75 -17.91 34.90
N GLN A 91 -1.74 -17.10 34.61
CA GLN A 91 -1.08 -16.22 35.57
C GLN A 91 -1.78 -14.85 35.72
N GLY A 92 -2.72 -14.53 34.86
CA GLY A 92 -3.44 -13.25 34.83
C GLY A 92 -2.57 -12.05 34.42
N TYR A 93 -1.43 -12.28 33.78
CA TYR A 93 -0.49 -11.23 33.40
C TYR A 93 0.28 -11.56 32.12
N PHE A 94 0.44 -10.54 31.24
CA PHE A 94 1.30 -10.60 30.05
C PHE A 94 2.57 -9.81 30.27
N TYR A 95 3.70 -10.51 30.21
CA TYR A 95 5.01 -9.89 30.35
C TYR A 95 5.41 -9.17 29.08
N TYR A 96 6.06 -8.01 29.20
CA TYR A 96 6.60 -7.27 28.05
C TYR A 96 7.36 -8.19 27.07
N ARG A 97 8.22 -9.10 27.59
CA ARG A 97 8.99 -10.02 26.73
C ARG A 97 8.13 -11.00 25.95
N THR A 98 7.00 -11.40 26.47
CA THR A 98 6.08 -12.29 25.74
C THR A 98 5.37 -11.55 24.63
N VAL A 99 4.97 -10.31 24.86
CA VAL A 99 4.39 -9.44 23.84
C VAL A 99 5.42 -9.10 22.77
N ALA A 100 6.64 -8.75 23.15
CA ALA A 100 7.74 -8.51 22.21
C ALA A 100 8.06 -9.73 21.35
N ALA A 101 7.97 -10.95 21.89
CA ALA A 101 8.14 -12.18 21.12
C ALA A 101 7.04 -12.36 20.06
N MET A 102 5.78 -12.11 20.43
CA MET A 102 4.65 -12.16 19.49
C MET A 102 4.84 -11.14 18.36
N THR A 103 5.31 -9.92 18.69
CA THR A 103 5.66 -8.89 17.71
C THR A 103 6.77 -9.34 16.78
N THR A 104 7.86 -9.90 17.33
CA THR A 104 9.00 -10.42 16.53
C THR A 104 8.56 -11.52 15.54
N VAL A 105 7.64 -12.40 15.94
CA VAL A 105 7.08 -13.41 15.02
C VAL A 105 6.31 -12.76 13.88
N GLY A 106 5.47 -11.76 14.18
CA GLY A 106 4.74 -11.01 13.16
C GLY A 106 5.66 -10.22 12.23
N GLU A 107 6.71 -9.58 12.76
CA GLU A 107 7.74 -8.87 12.00
C GLU A 107 8.48 -9.80 11.04
N TRP A 108 8.95 -10.94 11.55
CA TRP A 108 9.62 -11.94 10.72
C TRP A 108 8.72 -12.44 9.58
N LEU A 109 7.44 -12.71 9.86
CA LEU A 109 6.49 -13.10 8.81
C LEU A 109 6.35 -12.04 7.71
N ALA A 110 6.37 -10.76 8.09
CA ALA A 110 6.34 -9.67 7.13
C ALA A 110 7.63 -9.59 6.30
N GLU A 111 8.80 -9.79 6.93
CA GLU A 111 10.10 -9.83 6.24
C GLU A 111 10.20 -11.00 5.24
N GLN A 112 9.56 -12.14 5.56
CA GLN A 112 9.49 -13.29 4.65
C GLN A 112 8.40 -13.14 3.56
N GLY A 113 7.69 -12.01 3.52
CA GLY A 113 6.61 -11.76 2.55
C GLY A 113 5.28 -12.45 2.90
N HIS A 114 5.15 -13.06 4.07
CA HIS A 114 3.91 -13.70 4.55
C HIS A 114 2.96 -12.67 5.20
N ILE A 115 2.66 -11.60 4.46
CA ILE A 115 1.94 -10.42 4.96
C ILE A 115 0.57 -10.75 5.58
N PRO A 116 -0.29 -11.61 5.00
CA PRO A 116 -1.57 -11.94 5.65
C PRO A 116 -1.40 -12.59 7.02
N ALA A 117 -0.43 -13.48 7.17
CA ALA A 117 -0.10 -14.08 8.45
C ALA A 117 0.47 -13.03 9.43
N ALA A 118 1.40 -12.18 8.98
CA ALA A 118 1.97 -11.10 9.78
C ALA A 118 0.89 -10.18 10.35
N ILE A 119 -0.06 -9.75 9.51
CA ILE A 119 -1.20 -8.91 9.93
C ILE A 119 -2.01 -9.61 11.02
N ALA A 120 -2.31 -10.90 10.86
CA ALA A 120 -3.09 -11.64 11.85
C ALA A 120 -2.37 -11.72 13.21
N TYR A 121 -1.08 -12.05 13.21
CA TYR A 121 -0.29 -12.14 14.44
C TYR A 121 -0.14 -10.79 15.13
N LEU A 122 0.20 -9.75 14.40
CA LEU A 122 0.37 -8.39 14.95
C LEU A 122 -0.97 -7.81 15.41
N TRP A 123 -2.06 -8.05 14.70
CA TRP A 123 -3.39 -7.63 15.12
C TRP A 123 -3.81 -8.28 16.45
N ILE A 124 -3.67 -9.60 16.58
CA ILE A 124 -3.96 -10.32 17.82
C ILE A 124 -3.10 -9.77 18.97
N THR A 125 -1.80 -9.58 18.71
CA THR A 125 -0.86 -9.05 19.70
C THR A 125 -1.27 -7.65 20.15
N SER A 126 -1.48 -6.71 19.21
CA SER A 126 -1.79 -5.32 19.52
C SER A 126 -3.12 -5.13 20.22
N THR A 127 -4.15 -5.89 19.81
CA THR A 127 -5.51 -5.70 20.33
C THR A 127 -5.78 -6.44 21.64
N ARG A 128 -5.14 -7.58 21.88
CA ARG A 128 -5.42 -8.42 23.05
C ARG A 128 -4.32 -8.40 24.10
N TYR A 129 -3.08 -8.35 23.67
CA TYR A 129 -1.94 -8.57 24.57
C TYR A 129 -1.11 -7.33 24.85
N ASP A 130 -1.12 -6.33 23.97
CA ASP A 130 -0.41 -5.05 24.16
C ASP A 130 -1.36 -3.88 24.49
N SER A 131 -2.29 -4.11 25.40
CA SER A 131 -3.27 -3.08 25.81
C SER A 131 -2.65 -1.81 26.41
N GLN A 132 -1.40 -1.92 26.90
CA GLN A 132 -0.65 -0.79 27.46
C GLN A 132 0.27 -0.10 26.44
N LYS A 133 0.27 -0.53 25.18
CA LYS A 133 1.13 -0.01 24.11
C LYS A 133 2.61 0.04 24.53
N GLN A 134 3.09 -1.04 25.15
CA GLN A 134 4.47 -1.17 25.62
C GLN A 134 5.46 -1.53 24.52
N THR A 135 4.95 -1.95 23.35
CA THR A 135 5.73 -2.35 22.18
C THR A 135 5.33 -1.54 20.95
N ASP A 136 6.18 -1.56 19.93
CA ASP A 136 5.93 -0.90 18.65
C ASP A 136 4.96 -1.70 17.74
N THR A 137 4.27 -2.71 18.30
CA THR A 137 3.38 -3.63 17.55
C THR A 137 2.34 -2.90 16.74
N HIS A 138 1.72 -1.86 17.33
CA HIS A 138 0.65 -1.11 16.67
C HIS A 138 1.19 -0.29 15.48
N ASP A 139 2.35 0.33 15.63
CA ASP A 139 2.98 1.13 14.58
C ASP A 139 3.47 0.23 13.44
N LEU A 140 4.10 -0.90 13.76
CA LEU A 140 4.51 -1.91 12.78
C LEU A 140 3.32 -2.48 12.00
N LEU A 141 2.22 -2.82 12.69
CA LEU A 141 1.01 -3.31 12.04
C LEU A 141 0.42 -2.25 11.09
N ARG A 142 0.37 -0.97 11.51
CA ARG A 142 -0.08 0.14 10.67
C ARG A 142 0.82 0.32 9.46
N GLU A 143 2.15 0.26 9.63
CA GLU A 143 3.10 0.32 8.53
C GLU A 143 2.84 -0.79 7.51
N ILE A 144 2.75 -2.04 7.96
CA ILE A 144 2.49 -3.20 7.09
C ILE A 144 1.13 -3.08 6.39
N CYS A 145 0.08 -2.67 7.10
CA CYS A 145 -1.25 -2.48 6.52
C CYS A 145 -1.31 -1.32 5.51
N SER A 146 -0.45 -0.30 5.64
CA SER A 146 -0.41 0.83 4.72
C SER A 146 0.47 0.60 3.47
N ARG A 147 1.22 -0.50 3.42
CA ARG A 147 2.10 -0.81 2.28
C ARG A 147 1.29 -1.04 1.01
N GLY A 148 1.63 -0.29 -0.04
CA GLY A 148 0.95 -0.38 -1.34
C GLY A 148 1.28 -1.63 -2.17
N ASP A 149 2.32 -2.38 -1.80
CA ASP A 149 2.80 -3.58 -2.48
C ASP A 149 1.93 -4.83 -2.24
N VAL A 150 1.09 -4.80 -1.21
CA VAL A 150 0.18 -5.91 -0.89
C VAL A 150 -1.25 -5.56 -1.25
N PRO A 151 -1.96 -6.39 -2.02
CA PRO A 151 -3.37 -6.18 -2.34
C PRO A 151 -4.24 -6.04 -1.09
N LEU A 152 -5.15 -5.05 -1.09
CA LEU A 152 -6.01 -4.75 0.06
C LEU A 152 -6.81 -5.98 0.51
N GLU A 153 -7.32 -6.74 -0.43
CA GLU A 153 -8.12 -7.94 -0.20
C GLU A 153 -7.35 -9.09 0.48
N LEU A 154 -6.03 -9.05 0.49
CA LEU A 154 -5.20 -10.01 1.22
C LEU A 154 -4.77 -9.49 2.62
N ARG A 155 -5.08 -8.25 2.97
CA ARG A 155 -4.81 -7.67 4.30
C ARG A 155 -5.92 -8.02 5.30
N VAL A 156 -6.19 -9.31 5.45
CA VAL A 156 -7.33 -9.83 6.22
C VAL A 156 -7.07 -9.75 7.72
N LEU A 157 -7.91 -9.00 8.41
CA LEU A 157 -7.89 -8.97 9.88
C LEU A 157 -8.45 -10.28 10.46
N PRO A 158 -8.00 -10.71 11.66
CA PRO A 158 -8.50 -11.91 12.32
C PRO A 158 -9.96 -11.77 12.75
N ALA A 159 -10.86 -12.07 11.84
CA ALA A 159 -12.31 -12.17 12.07
C ALA A 159 -12.82 -13.49 11.51
N THR A 160 -13.74 -14.11 12.21
CA THR A 160 -14.26 -15.43 11.83
C THR A 160 -15.19 -15.41 10.64
N ALA A 161 -15.83 -14.27 10.38
CA ALA A 161 -16.92 -14.14 9.39
C ALA A 161 -18.11 -15.09 9.61
N LEU A 162 -18.21 -15.73 10.79
CA LEU A 162 -19.24 -16.70 11.16
C LEU A 162 -20.34 -16.00 11.95
N THR A 163 -21.30 -15.42 11.29
CA THR A 163 -22.24 -14.47 11.90
C THR A 163 -23.68 -14.94 11.93
N LYS A 164 -24.05 -15.87 11.02
CA LYS A 164 -25.39 -16.46 11.03
C LYS A 164 -25.64 -17.25 12.31
N ASP A 165 -26.86 -17.22 12.81
CA ASP A 165 -27.26 -17.89 14.06
C ASP A 165 -26.87 -19.37 14.08
N LYS A 166 -26.99 -20.08 12.97
CA LYS A 166 -26.60 -21.49 12.86
C LYS A 166 -25.10 -21.77 13.04
N VAL A 167 -24.23 -20.78 12.85
CA VAL A 167 -22.77 -20.90 13.04
C VAL A 167 -22.27 -20.17 14.29
N LYS A 168 -23.16 -19.67 15.14
CA LYS A 168 -22.81 -18.86 16.31
C LYS A 168 -21.98 -19.61 17.35
N GLU A 169 -22.31 -20.87 17.60
CA GLU A 169 -21.53 -21.72 18.51
C GLU A 169 -20.13 -22.01 17.94
N LEU A 170 -20.05 -22.28 16.64
CA LEU A 170 -18.79 -22.44 15.94
C LEU A 170 -17.96 -21.16 16.03
N ASN A 171 -18.57 -20.01 15.83
CA ASN A 171 -17.89 -18.71 15.95
C ASN A 171 -17.21 -18.52 17.31
N SER A 172 -17.90 -18.83 18.40
CA SER A 172 -17.35 -18.71 19.75
C SER A 172 -16.12 -19.59 19.94
N SER A 173 -16.21 -20.87 19.51
CA SER A 173 -15.08 -21.82 19.59
C SER A 173 -13.89 -21.38 18.73
N VAL A 174 -14.14 -21.05 17.47
CA VAL A 174 -13.09 -20.65 16.51
C VAL A 174 -12.41 -19.37 16.98
N SER A 175 -13.17 -18.35 17.42
CA SER A 175 -12.62 -17.11 17.96
C SER A 175 -11.68 -17.34 19.15
N GLN A 176 -12.05 -18.21 20.08
CA GLN A 176 -11.19 -18.53 21.22
C GLN A 176 -9.85 -19.13 20.79
N HIS A 177 -9.86 -19.99 19.79
CA HIS A 177 -8.63 -20.57 19.23
C HIS A 177 -7.79 -19.52 18.50
N ILE A 178 -8.40 -18.67 17.65
CA ILE A 178 -7.69 -17.59 16.94
C ILE A 178 -6.98 -16.67 17.93
N TRP A 179 -7.68 -16.19 18.98
CA TRP A 179 -7.10 -15.30 19.97
C TRP A 179 -5.95 -15.90 20.80
N ARG A 180 -5.72 -17.20 20.72
CA ARG A 180 -4.62 -17.93 21.36
C ARG A 180 -3.59 -18.44 20.36
N PHE A 181 -3.58 -17.95 19.13
CA PHE A 181 -2.73 -18.42 18.02
C PHE A 181 -2.91 -19.92 17.68
N ARG A 182 -4.02 -20.55 18.10
CA ARG A 182 -4.34 -21.96 17.82
C ARG A 182 -5.06 -22.10 16.49
N PHE A 183 -4.46 -21.62 15.40
CA PHE A 183 -5.10 -21.61 14.08
C PHE A 183 -5.43 -23.02 13.57
N SER A 184 -4.55 -24.00 13.81
CA SER A 184 -4.83 -25.41 13.42
C SER A 184 -6.02 -26.00 14.18
N ALA A 185 -6.19 -25.68 15.45
CA ALA A 185 -7.36 -26.13 16.21
C ALA A 185 -8.66 -25.42 15.74
N ALA A 186 -8.56 -24.15 15.38
CA ALA A 186 -9.64 -23.40 14.75
C ALA A 186 -10.02 -24.02 13.39
N GLU A 187 -9.06 -24.36 12.56
CA GLU A 187 -9.25 -25.04 11.28
C GLU A 187 -9.98 -26.38 11.45
N GLN A 188 -9.50 -27.23 12.33
CA GLN A 188 -10.15 -28.52 12.64
C GLN A 188 -11.58 -28.37 13.15
N ALA A 189 -11.89 -27.29 13.89
CA ALA A 189 -13.25 -27.02 14.33
C ALA A 189 -14.18 -26.65 13.15
N VAL A 190 -13.68 -25.86 12.21
CA VAL A 190 -14.41 -25.50 10.98
C VAL A 190 -14.56 -26.70 10.05
N GLU A 191 -13.52 -27.52 9.87
CA GLU A 191 -13.58 -28.72 9.05
C GLU A 191 -14.61 -29.73 9.56
N ARG A 192 -14.64 -29.99 10.88
CA ARG A 192 -15.68 -30.85 11.51
C ARG A 192 -17.09 -30.30 11.31
N TYR A 193 -17.27 -28.98 11.34
CA TYR A 193 -18.55 -28.39 11.02
C TYR A 193 -18.93 -28.65 9.55
N LEU A 194 -17.98 -28.46 8.62
CA LEU A 194 -18.19 -28.68 7.19
C LEU A 194 -18.46 -30.15 6.81
N GLU A 195 -18.05 -31.11 7.65
CA GLU A 195 -18.48 -32.51 7.49
C GLU A 195 -19.99 -32.68 7.68
N THR A 196 -20.62 -31.83 8.49
CA THR A 196 -22.05 -31.87 8.77
C THR A 196 -22.87 -30.91 7.90
N ASP A 197 -22.33 -29.74 7.54
CA ASP A 197 -22.95 -28.73 6.66
C ASP A 197 -21.96 -28.23 5.60
N PRO A 198 -21.74 -29.01 4.55
CA PRO A 198 -20.76 -28.69 3.49
C PRO A 198 -21.19 -27.54 2.58
N GLU A 199 -22.45 -27.06 2.72
CA GLU A 199 -23.02 -26.01 1.89
C GLU A 199 -23.03 -24.63 2.57
N GLU A 200 -22.40 -24.45 3.76
CA GLU A 200 -22.32 -23.17 4.42
C GLU A 200 -21.18 -22.29 3.90
N PRO A 201 -21.45 -21.22 3.13
CA PRO A 201 -20.39 -20.37 2.52
C PRO A 201 -19.51 -19.69 3.55
N GLN A 202 -20.07 -19.24 4.70
CA GLN A 202 -19.31 -18.54 5.75
C GLN A 202 -18.27 -19.46 6.40
N ALA A 203 -18.57 -20.75 6.54
CA ALA A 203 -17.61 -21.71 7.08
C ALA A 203 -16.44 -21.94 6.10
N TRP A 204 -16.70 -22.05 4.81
CA TRP A 204 -15.66 -22.13 3.78
C TRP A 204 -14.81 -20.88 3.71
N TYR A 205 -15.43 -19.69 3.84
CA TYR A 205 -14.68 -18.44 3.88
C TYR A 205 -13.78 -18.35 5.11
N CYS A 206 -14.30 -18.73 6.29
CA CYS A 206 -13.53 -18.81 7.52
C CYS A 206 -12.34 -19.77 7.38
N LEU A 207 -12.55 -20.93 6.79
CA LEU A 207 -11.51 -21.92 6.50
C LEU A 207 -10.42 -21.31 5.60
N GLY A 208 -10.82 -20.54 4.57
CA GLY A 208 -9.90 -19.80 3.72
C GLY A 208 -9.02 -18.82 4.49
N ASN A 209 -9.62 -18.03 5.40
CA ASN A 209 -8.89 -17.09 6.26
C ASN A 209 -7.89 -17.84 7.18
N LEU A 210 -8.32 -18.92 7.83
CA LEU A 210 -7.46 -19.71 8.73
C LEU A 210 -6.25 -20.28 8.01
N ARG A 211 -6.45 -20.84 6.80
CA ARG A 211 -5.37 -21.36 5.97
C ARG A 211 -4.44 -20.27 5.46
N LEU A 212 -4.99 -19.07 5.15
CA LEU A 212 -4.21 -17.90 4.74
C LEU A 212 -3.24 -17.46 5.86
N TRP A 213 -3.72 -17.42 7.11
CA TRP A 213 -2.89 -17.07 8.27
C TRP A 213 -1.88 -18.15 8.66
N GLN A 214 -2.07 -19.39 8.21
CA GLN A 214 -1.15 -20.50 8.35
C GLN A 214 -0.21 -20.67 7.15
N ILE A 215 -0.15 -19.70 6.24
CA ILE A 215 0.70 -19.72 5.03
C ILE A 215 0.33 -20.86 4.04
N ASN A 216 -0.80 -21.49 4.24
CA ASN A 216 -1.33 -22.50 3.31
C ASN A 216 -2.13 -21.82 2.18
N TYR A 217 -1.43 -21.10 1.30
CA TYR A 217 -2.06 -20.36 0.20
C TYR A 217 -2.87 -21.23 -0.79
N PRO A 218 -2.39 -22.42 -1.20
CA PRO A 218 -3.19 -23.31 -2.06
C PRO A 218 -4.49 -23.74 -1.39
N GLY A 219 -4.42 -24.20 -0.14
CA GLY A 219 -5.61 -24.62 0.62
C GLY A 219 -6.58 -23.45 0.91
N ALA A 220 -6.05 -22.25 1.14
CA ALA A 220 -6.86 -21.03 1.28
C ALA A 220 -7.61 -20.72 -0.03
N ALA A 221 -6.93 -20.77 -1.18
CA ALA A 221 -7.53 -20.53 -2.48
C ALA A 221 -8.65 -21.54 -2.81
N GLU A 222 -8.46 -22.82 -2.47
CA GLU A 222 -9.50 -23.84 -2.65
C GLU A 222 -10.73 -23.58 -1.79
N ALA A 223 -10.54 -23.24 -0.51
CA ALA A 223 -11.63 -22.92 0.39
C ALA A 223 -12.42 -21.68 -0.07
N TYR A 224 -11.73 -20.63 -0.51
CA TYR A 224 -12.38 -19.44 -1.09
C TYR A 224 -13.14 -19.76 -2.38
N LEU A 225 -12.60 -20.60 -3.26
CA LEU A 225 -13.33 -21.01 -4.47
C LEU A 225 -14.60 -21.79 -4.12
N ARG A 226 -14.55 -22.64 -3.10
CA ARG A 226 -15.74 -23.35 -2.66
C ARG A 226 -16.79 -22.41 -2.08
N CYS A 227 -16.38 -21.40 -1.27
CA CYS A 227 -17.26 -20.33 -0.83
C CYS A 227 -17.91 -19.60 -2.00
N ALA A 228 -17.12 -19.20 -3.00
CA ALA A 228 -17.60 -18.50 -4.19
C ALA A 228 -18.61 -19.32 -5.01
N GLN A 229 -18.42 -20.63 -5.09
CA GLN A 229 -19.38 -21.55 -5.76
C GLN A 229 -20.72 -21.65 -5.02
N LEU A 230 -20.70 -21.55 -3.69
CA LEU A 230 -21.89 -21.66 -2.86
C LEU A 230 -22.66 -20.34 -2.75
N ASP A 231 -21.94 -19.20 -2.80
CA ASP A 231 -22.51 -17.86 -2.72
C ASP A 231 -22.36 -17.08 -4.04
N GLN A 232 -22.79 -17.69 -5.16
CA GLN A 232 -22.58 -17.13 -6.52
C GLN A 232 -23.17 -15.73 -6.72
N LEU A 233 -24.24 -15.40 -6.04
CA LEU A 233 -24.93 -14.12 -6.20
C LEU A 233 -24.61 -13.10 -5.11
N GLY A 234 -24.08 -13.54 -3.97
CA GLY A 234 -23.83 -12.71 -2.80
C GLY A 234 -22.47 -12.01 -2.81
N PRO A 235 -22.32 -10.98 -1.96
CA PRO A 235 -21.08 -10.22 -1.87
C PRO A 235 -19.92 -11.04 -1.25
N LEU A 236 -20.22 -12.01 -0.38
CA LEU A 236 -19.22 -12.89 0.22
C LEU A 236 -18.53 -13.76 -0.85
N GLY A 237 -19.33 -14.31 -1.78
CA GLY A 237 -18.82 -15.13 -2.86
C GLY A 237 -17.95 -14.34 -3.84
N VAL A 238 -18.29 -13.07 -4.13
CA VAL A 238 -17.46 -12.20 -4.97
C VAL A 238 -16.11 -11.92 -4.29
N LEU A 239 -16.12 -11.62 -3.00
CA LEU A 239 -14.90 -11.38 -2.23
C LEU A 239 -14.03 -12.64 -2.12
N ALA A 240 -14.64 -13.80 -1.91
CA ALA A 240 -13.95 -15.09 -1.90
C ALA A 240 -13.30 -15.39 -3.26
N LEU A 241 -14.02 -15.15 -4.37
CA LEU A 241 -13.49 -15.34 -5.72
C LEU A 241 -12.28 -14.41 -5.98
N LEU A 242 -12.37 -13.15 -5.56
CA LEU A 242 -11.30 -12.18 -5.67
C LEU A 242 -10.03 -12.66 -4.95
N ARG A 243 -10.16 -13.09 -3.69
CA ARG A 243 -9.03 -13.63 -2.90
C ARG A 243 -8.42 -14.87 -3.53
N ALA A 244 -9.25 -15.81 -3.95
CA ALA A 244 -8.78 -17.03 -4.61
C ALA A 244 -7.99 -16.71 -5.89
N THR A 245 -8.46 -15.74 -6.67
CA THR A 245 -7.81 -15.31 -7.91
C THR A 245 -6.44 -14.68 -7.61
N LYS A 246 -6.34 -13.87 -6.56
CA LYS A 246 -5.06 -13.27 -6.14
C LYS A 246 -4.06 -14.32 -5.65
N LEU A 247 -4.51 -15.28 -4.83
CA LEU A 247 -3.66 -16.33 -4.30
C LEU A 247 -3.16 -17.29 -5.40
N LYS A 248 -3.97 -17.54 -6.44
CA LYS A 248 -3.55 -18.34 -7.59
C LYS A 248 -2.65 -17.61 -8.58
N LYS A 249 -2.42 -16.31 -8.38
CA LYS A 249 -1.66 -15.46 -9.30
C LYS A 249 -2.19 -15.47 -10.74
N SER A 250 -3.39 -16.00 -10.95
CA SER A 250 -4.00 -16.10 -12.28
C SER A 250 -4.54 -14.78 -12.77
N GLY A 251 -4.61 -13.77 -11.87
CA GLY A 251 -5.20 -12.48 -12.18
C GLY A 251 -6.62 -12.62 -12.74
N CYS A 252 -7.10 -11.54 -13.33
CA CYS A 252 -8.35 -11.56 -14.10
C CYS A 252 -8.13 -11.97 -15.57
N GLY A 253 -7.02 -12.68 -15.87
CA GLY A 253 -6.63 -13.07 -17.23
C GLY A 253 -6.01 -11.92 -18.05
N ASP A 254 -5.75 -10.79 -17.41
CA ASP A 254 -5.14 -9.59 -17.98
C ASP A 254 -3.69 -9.38 -17.50
N ILE A 255 -3.16 -10.33 -16.73
CA ILE A 255 -1.78 -10.32 -16.24
C ILE A 255 -0.87 -10.90 -17.33
N GLU A 256 0.13 -10.13 -17.70
CA GLU A 256 1.14 -10.49 -18.70
C GLU A 256 2.54 -10.31 -18.09
N ASP A 257 3.51 -11.01 -18.65
CA ASP A 257 4.90 -10.79 -18.29
C ASP A 257 5.35 -9.40 -18.71
N LEU A 258 6.08 -8.74 -17.82
CA LEU A 258 6.66 -7.42 -18.04
C LEU A 258 8.14 -7.58 -18.32
N TYR A 259 8.55 -7.19 -19.52
CA TYR A 259 9.91 -7.40 -20.03
C TYR A 259 10.79 -6.18 -19.88
N LEU A 260 12.07 -6.48 -19.68
CA LEU A 260 13.20 -5.61 -19.97
C LEU A 260 13.89 -6.16 -21.22
N LEU A 261 14.05 -5.31 -22.24
CA LEU A 261 14.66 -5.65 -23.51
C LEU A 261 15.90 -4.79 -23.72
N ARG A 262 17.06 -5.40 -23.95
CA ARG A 262 18.35 -4.71 -24.17
C ARG A 262 18.90 -5.00 -25.55
N TYR A 263 19.21 -3.96 -26.29
CA TYR A 263 19.70 -4.03 -27.66
C TYR A 263 21.05 -3.35 -27.80
N GLU A 264 21.95 -3.94 -28.62
CA GLU A 264 23.19 -3.31 -29.01
C GLU A 264 22.94 -2.25 -30.10
N VAL A 265 23.62 -1.12 -30.00
CA VAL A 265 23.50 0.01 -30.94
C VAL A 265 24.73 0.06 -31.81
N PRO A 266 24.64 -0.26 -33.11
CA PRO A 266 25.80 -0.26 -34.03
C PRO A 266 26.30 1.15 -34.37
N ASP A 267 25.38 2.10 -34.59
CA ASP A 267 25.64 3.51 -34.85
C ASP A 267 25.03 4.42 -33.77
N PRO A 268 25.80 4.78 -32.74
CA PRO A 268 25.31 5.57 -31.63
C PRO A 268 24.79 6.96 -32.03
N GLN A 269 25.48 7.64 -32.96
CA GLN A 269 25.10 8.99 -33.35
C GLN A 269 23.76 9.01 -34.10
N ARG A 270 23.65 8.17 -35.12
CA ARG A 270 22.42 8.02 -35.91
C ARG A 270 21.23 7.60 -35.04
N THR A 271 21.47 6.66 -34.13
CA THR A 271 20.41 6.17 -33.23
C THR A 271 19.94 7.27 -32.28
N LYS A 272 20.86 8.05 -31.71
CA LYS A 272 20.51 9.18 -30.85
C LYS A 272 19.66 10.23 -31.59
N GLU A 273 20.03 10.55 -32.83
CA GLU A 273 19.26 11.46 -33.68
C GLU A 273 17.88 10.91 -34.00
N ALA A 274 17.76 9.60 -34.28
CA ALA A 274 16.50 8.92 -34.51
C ALA A 274 15.60 8.97 -33.28
N LEU A 275 16.12 8.68 -32.06
CA LEU A 275 15.39 8.77 -30.81
C LEU A 275 14.88 10.19 -30.54
N LEU A 276 15.70 11.21 -30.74
CA LEU A 276 15.34 12.61 -30.51
C LEU A 276 14.29 13.14 -31.53
N SER A 277 14.24 12.57 -32.72
CA SER A 277 13.31 12.99 -33.78
C SER A 277 11.99 12.18 -33.81
N ASP A 278 11.90 11.09 -33.06
CA ASP A 278 10.73 10.23 -33.08
C ASP A 278 9.53 10.86 -32.33
N ARG A 279 8.41 11.01 -33.02
CA ARG A 279 7.16 11.56 -32.47
C ARG A 279 6.51 10.65 -31.40
N HIS A 280 6.86 9.37 -31.36
CA HIS A 280 6.42 8.43 -30.33
C HIS A 280 7.18 8.57 -29.04
N LEU A 281 8.29 9.32 -29.02
CA LEU A 281 9.10 9.51 -27.84
C LEU A 281 8.87 10.89 -27.21
N SER A 282 8.81 10.91 -25.89
CA SER A 282 8.82 12.14 -25.10
C SER A 282 9.94 12.05 -24.09
N GLN A 283 10.85 13.01 -24.13
CA GLN A 283 11.97 13.06 -23.19
C GLN A 283 11.43 13.12 -21.75
N ALA A 284 11.96 12.25 -20.89
CA ALA A 284 11.65 12.20 -19.47
C ALA A 284 12.78 12.87 -18.69
N SER A 285 12.43 13.63 -17.66
CA SER A 285 13.37 14.10 -16.64
C SER A 285 13.12 13.26 -15.38
N LEU A 286 14.08 12.43 -14.98
CA LEU A 286 14.01 11.66 -13.75
C LEU A 286 14.63 12.45 -12.60
N ASN A 287 14.04 12.32 -11.42
CA ASN A 287 14.65 12.85 -10.21
C ASN A 287 15.82 11.94 -9.74
N ASN A 288 16.61 12.43 -8.77
CA ASN A 288 17.78 11.70 -8.28
C ASN A 288 17.46 10.31 -7.74
N GLN A 289 16.33 10.15 -7.05
CA GLN A 289 15.91 8.86 -6.51
C GLN A 289 15.59 7.86 -7.62
N GLN A 290 14.84 8.28 -8.63
CA GLN A 290 14.54 7.43 -9.80
C GLN A 290 15.80 7.05 -10.58
N LEU A 291 16.79 7.95 -10.64
CA LEU A 291 18.10 7.65 -11.25
C LEU A 291 18.90 6.63 -10.42
N GLU A 292 18.84 6.70 -9.11
CA GLU A 292 19.47 5.70 -8.22
C GLU A 292 18.79 4.34 -8.31
N ASP A 293 17.46 4.30 -8.35
CA ASP A 293 16.70 3.06 -8.55
C ASP A 293 17.06 2.40 -9.88
N LEU A 294 17.20 3.17 -10.95
CA LEU A 294 17.66 2.66 -12.25
C LEU A 294 19.12 2.17 -12.21
N ARG A 295 20.01 2.83 -11.44
CA ARG A 295 21.38 2.34 -11.23
C ARG A 295 21.39 0.98 -10.53
N GLY A 296 20.53 0.78 -9.55
CA GLY A 296 20.37 -0.51 -8.88
C GLY A 296 19.94 -1.65 -9.82
N ILE A 297 19.16 -1.32 -10.86
CA ILE A 297 18.65 -2.30 -11.84
C ILE A 297 19.62 -2.49 -13.02
N HIS A 298 20.29 -1.44 -13.48
CA HIS A 298 21.03 -1.42 -14.75
C HIS A 298 22.56 -1.26 -14.59
N GLY A 299 23.08 -1.16 -13.35
CA GLY A 299 24.50 -0.91 -13.06
C GLY A 299 24.81 0.57 -12.83
N GLU A 300 26.07 0.87 -12.50
CA GLU A 300 26.51 2.20 -12.03
C GLU A 300 26.42 3.33 -13.06
N VAL A 301 26.11 3.03 -14.31
CA VAL A 301 26.14 4.01 -15.41
C VAL A 301 24.78 4.65 -15.60
N ALA A 302 24.73 5.98 -15.59
CA ALA A 302 23.53 6.73 -15.90
C ALA A 302 23.26 6.74 -17.42
N PRO A 303 21.99 6.63 -17.87
CA PRO A 303 21.62 6.78 -19.26
C PRO A 303 21.87 8.22 -19.74
N GLU A 304 22.33 8.39 -20.99
CA GLU A 304 22.52 9.71 -21.62
C GLU A 304 21.18 10.39 -21.95
N ALA A 305 20.15 9.59 -22.25
CA ALA A 305 18.84 10.08 -22.59
C ALA A 305 17.75 9.07 -22.16
N GLN A 306 16.58 9.59 -21.85
CA GLN A 306 15.47 8.82 -21.31
C GLN A 306 14.17 9.31 -21.93
N PHE A 307 13.27 8.36 -22.29
CA PHE A 307 12.05 8.69 -22.99
C PHE A 307 10.89 7.80 -22.53
N PHE A 308 9.70 8.39 -22.41
CA PHE A 308 8.46 7.64 -22.48
C PHE A 308 8.18 7.27 -23.94
N LEU A 309 7.92 6.00 -24.20
CA LEU A 309 7.53 5.51 -25.51
C LEU A 309 6.00 5.49 -25.59
N PHE A 310 5.43 6.35 -26.38
CA PHE A 310 3.98 6.43 -26.59
C PHE A 310 3.54 5.58 -27.78
N ARG A 311 2.42 4.89 -27.67
CA ARG A 311 1.84 4.11 -28.76
C ARG A 311 1.37 5.00 -29.91
N TYR A 312 0.84 6.16 -29.59
CA TYR A 312 0.32 7.13 -30.54
C TYR A 312 1.20 8.38 -30.56
N PRO A 313 1.54 8.88 -31.77
CA PRO A 313 2.44 10.02 -31.89
C PRO A 313 1.78 11.32 -31.43
N LYS A 314 2.56 12.21 -30.81
CA LYS A 314 2.10 13.57 -30.49
C LYS A 314 1.97 14.42 -31.78
N PRO A 315 0.99 15.40 -31.84
CA PRO A 315 0.12 15.86 -30.75
C PRO A 315 -1.21 15.09 -30.64
N ASP A 316 -1.64 14.33 -31.68
CA ASP A 316 -3.00 13.78 -31.76
C ASP A 316 -3.18 12.45 -31.01
N GLY A 317 -2.12 11.94 -30.43
CA GLY A 317 -2.06 10.60 -29.83
C GLY A 317 -3.07 10.37 -28.72
N PHE A 318 -3.42 11.41 -27.95
CA PHE A 318 -4.37 11.27 -26.86
C PHE A 318 -5.80 10.99 -27.35
N GLN A 319 -6.29 11.72 -28.36
CA GLN A 319 -7.63 11.50 -28.90
C GLN A 319 -7.75 10.11 -29.56
N GLN A 320 -6.70 9.67 -30.24
CA GLN A 320 -6.66 8.34 -30.81
C GLN A 320 -6.65 7.26 -29.72
N PHE A 321 -5.90 7.47 -28.63
CA PHE A 321 -5.92 6.57 -27.49
C PHE A 321 -7.30 6.46 -26.86
N LEU A 322 -8.00 7.57 -26.65
CA LEU A 322 -9.38 7.57 -26.11
C LEU A 322 -10.36 6.83 -27.04
N ALA A 323 -10.17 6.92 -28.36
CA ALA A 323 -10.98 6.16 -29.32
C ALA A 323 -10.70 4.64 -29.24
N ASP A 324 -9.48 4.26 -28.88
CA ASP A 324 -9.01 2.86 -28.83
C ASP A 324 -9.08 2.21 -27.45
N LEU A 325 -9.70 2.85 -26.43
CA LEU A 325 -9.83 2.30 -25.06
C LEU A 325 -10.49 0.91 -25.03
N GLU A 326 -11.35 0.59 -26.01
CA GLU A 326 -11.98 -0.73 -26.12
C GLU A 326 -10.96 -1.85 -26.40
N LEU A 327 -9.79 -1.52 -26.98
CA LEU A 327 -8.74 -2.47 -27.31
C LEU A 327 -7.89 -2.87 -26.09
N VAL A 328 -8.09 -2.20 -24.96
CA VAL A 328 -7.34 -2.44 -23.69
C VAL A 328 -5.82 -2.43 -23.94
N ARG A 329 -5.32 -1.38 -24.59
CA ARG A 329 -3.89 -1.23 -24.90
C ARG A 329 -3.28 -0.10 -24.11
N PRO A 330 -2.14 -0.31 -23.42
CA PRO A 330 -1.42 0.76 -22.73
C PRO A 330 -1.03 1.87 -23.71
N LEU A 331 -1.12 3.11 -23.24
CA LEU A 331 -0.68 4.28 -23.98
C LEU A 331 0.86 4.36 -24.03
N VAL A 332 1.51 3.95 -22.91
CA VAL A 332 2.97 3.93 -22.77
C VAL A 332 3.44 2.47 -22.75
N PRO A 333 3.70 1.86 -23.93
CA PRO A 333 4.16 0.47 -24.02
C PRO A 333 5.51 0.21 -23.34
N GLY A 334 6.33 1.25 -23.11
CA GLY A 334 7.61 1.08 -22.46
C GLY A 334 8.29 2.41 -22.13
N PHE A 335 9.39 2.29 -21.40
CA PHE A 335 10.29 3.37 -21.06
C PHE A 335 11.66 3.08 -21.68
N VAL A 336 12.20 4.02 -22.45
CA VAL A 336 13.41 3.86 -23.25
C VAL A 336 14.57 4.56 -22.55
N LEU A 337 15.64 3.83 -22.31
CA LEU A 337 16.90 4.30 -21.77
C LEU A 337 17.97 4.16 -22.85
N TYR A 338 18.64 5.23 -23.20
CA TYR A 338 19.74 5.23 -24.14
C TYR A 338 21.06 5.39 -23.41
N TYR A 339 21.94 4.42 -23.58
CA TYR A 339 23.31 4.43 -23.08
C TYR A 339 24.25 4.63 -24.27
N GLY A 340 24.95 5.76 -24.31
CA GLY A 340 25.97 6.03 -25.30
C GLY A 340 27.17 5.09 -25.22
N ARG A 341 28.15 5.28 -26.08
CA ARG A 341 29.39 4.47 -26.10
C ARG A 341 30.14 4.66 -24.79
N GLN A 342 30.37 3.57 -24.07
CA GLN A 342 31.12 3.57 -22.81
C GLN A 342 32.55 3.06 -23.02
N THR A 343 33.44 3.32 -22.05
CA THR A 343 34.84 2.92 -22.09
C THR A 343 35.02 1.41 -22.29
N ASP A 344 34.10 0.61 -21.71
CA ASP A 344 34.20 -0.84 -21.67
C ASP A 344 33.04 -1.57 -22.36
N GLY A 345 32.17 -0.89 -23.13
CA GLY A 345 31.02 -1.53 -23.75
C GLY A 345 30.42 -0.78 -24.94
N PRO A 346 29.69 -1.51 -25.81
CA PRO A 346 28.96 -0.91 -26.92
C PRO A 346 27.83 0.01 -26.41
N ALA A 347 27.41 0.97 -27.22
CA ALA A 347 26.19 1.72 -26.95
C ALA A 347 24.98 0.78 -26.94
N GLN A 348 23.97 1.09 -26.11
CA GLN A 348 22.81 0.23 -25.91
C GLN A 348 21.51 1.04 -25.82
N ILE A 349 20.43 0.42 -26.26
CA ILE A 349 19.06 0.81 -25.94
C ILE A 349 18.49 -0.22 -24.96
N VAL A 350 17.95 0.22 -23.86
CA VAL A 350 17.18 -0.61 -22.94
C VAL A 350 15.73 -0.12 -22.96
N VAL A 351 14.78 -1.01 -23.24
CA VAL A 351 13.36 -0.72 -23.15
C VAL A 351 12.79 -1.55 -22.00
N THR A 352 12.29 -0.89 -20.96
CA THR A 352 11.74 -1.53 -19.78
C THR A 352 10.23 -1.28 -19.66
N GLY A 353 9.54 -2.14 -18.90
CA GLY A 353 8.10 -2.01 -18.68
C GLY A 353 7.26 -2.46 -19.89
N VAL A 354 7.77 -3.33 -20.73
CA VAL A 354 7.12 -3.83 -21.95
C VAL A 354 6.29 -5.07 -21.63
N LEU A 355 4.97 -4.99 -21.84
CA LEU A 355 4.11 -6.17 -21.74
C LEU A 355 4.39 -7.13 -22.90
N GLU A 356 4.19 -8.44 -22.68
CA GLU A 356 4.39 -9.47 -23.71
C GLU A 356 3.63 -9.14 -25.00
N SER A 357 2.38 -8.73 -24.89
CA SER A 357 1.54 -8.34 -26.04
C SER A 357 2.04 -7.13 -26.79
N ASP A 358 2.83 -6.25 -26.16
CA ASP A 358 3.37 -5.03 -26.75
C ASP A 358 4.76 -5.24 -27.37
N ARG A 359 5.43 -6.33 -27.02
CA ARG A 359 6.80 -6.63 -27.45
C ARG A 359 7.02 -6.56 -28.96
N PRO A 360 6.18 -7.17 -29.82
CA PRO A 360 6.40 -7.10 -31.28
C PRO A 360 6.33 -5.66 -31.82
N TRP A 361 5.49 -4.81 -31.24
CA TRP A 361 5.39 -3.42 -31.62
C TRP A 361 6.63 -2.63 -31.19
N VAL A 362 7.12 -2.85 -29.97
CA VAL A 362 8.36 -2.23 -29.44
C VAL A 362 9.58 -2.64 -30.28
N GLU A 363 9.70 -3.92 -30.61
CA GLU A 363 10.79 -4.43 -31.47
C GLU A 363 10.78 -3.80 -32.87
N SER A 364 9.59 -3.54 -33.43
CA SER A 364 9.46 -2.80 -34.68
C SER A 364 9.99 -1.35 -34.56
N ARG A 365 9.68 -0.66 -33.45
CA ARG A 365 10.19 0.71 -33.20
C ARG A 365 11.70 0.71 -33.01
N VAL A 366 12.27 -0.26 -32.26
CA VAL A 366 13.71 -0.38 -32.10
C VAL A 366 14.40 -0.59 -33.44
N ARG A 367 13.84 -1.43 -34.33
CA ARG A 367 14.37 -1.62 -35.69
C ARG A 367 14.40 -0.31 -36.47
N GLU A 368 13.37 0.52 -36.38
CA GLU A 368 13.37 1.84 -37.04
C GLU A 368 14.47 2.75 -36.51
N TRP A 369 14.67 2.81 -35.18
CA TRP A 369 15.74 3.64 -34.56
C TRP A 369 17.13 3.16 -34.93
N LEU A 370 17.31 1.87 -35.17
CA LEU A 370 18.57 1.29 -35.66
C LEU A 370 18.73 1.40 -37.19
N GLY A 371 17.86 2.14 -37.89
CA GLY A 371 17.98 2.40 -39.30
C GLY A 371 17.48 1.27 -40.20
N GLY A 372 16.57 0.43 -39.72
CA GLY A 372 16.00 -0.70 -40.45
C GLY A 372 16.79 -2.00 -40.35
N GLU A 373 17.91 -1.99 -39.65
CA GLU A 373 18.69 -3.20 -39.37
C GLU A 373 17.99 -4.10 -38.35
N GLU A 374 18.22 -5.42 -38.46
CA GLU A 374 17.67 -6.36 -37.46
C GLU A 374 18.29 -6.09 -36.07
N PRO A 375 17.49 -5.82 -35.05
CA PRO A 375 17.97 -5.51 -33.72
C PRO A 375 18.77 -6.67 -33.14
N LYS A 376 20.02 -6.46 -32.71
CA LYS A 376 20.75 -7.46 -31.95
C LYS A 376 20.31 -7.40 -30.49
N LEU A 377 19.40 -8.28 -30.14
CA LEU A 377 18.93 -8.45 -28.77
C LEU A 377 20.04 -9.07 -27.92
N VAL A 378 20.46 -8.35 -26.88
CA VAL A 378 21.50 -8.80 -25.93
C VAL A 378 20.87 -9.50 -24.74
N GLU A 379 19.72 -9.00 -24.29
CA GLU A 379 19.01 -9.52 -23.12
C GLU A 379 17.50 -9.33 -23.30
N ALA A 380 16.74 -10.38 -22.90
CA ALA A 380 15.30 -10.28 -22.68
C ALA A 380 15.01 -10.97 -21.35
N SER A 381 14.71 -10.17 -20.32
CA SER A 381 14.43 -10.70 -18.99
C SER A 381 13.02 -10.32 -18.55
N VAL A 382 12.32 -11.24 -17.91
CA VAL A 382 11.03 -10.98 -17.23
C VAL A 382 11.35 -10.29 -15.91
N VAL A 383 10.88 -9.06 -15.75
CA VAL A 383 11.11 -8.26 -14.53
C VAL A 383 10.02 -8.55 -13.50
N SER A 384 8.79 -8.66 -13.97
CA SER A 384 7.60 -8.95 -13.14
C SER A 384 6.44 -9.35 -14.03
N ALA A 385 5.29 -9.67 -13.43
CA ALA A 385 4.01 -9.81 -14.11
C ALA A 385 3.11 -8.62 -13.77
N TYR A 386 2.40 -8.06 -14.75
CA TYR A 386 1.60 -6.85 -14.56
C TYR A 386 0.27 -6.92 -15.30
N SER A 387 -0.77 -6.30 -14.73
CA SER A 387 -2.08 -6.18 -15.37
C SER A 387 -2.04 -5.17 -16.50
N ARG A 388 -2.40 -5.59 -17.70
CA ARG A 388 -2.52 -4.73 -18.88
C ARG A 388 -3.55 -3.61 -18.66
N ILE A 389 -4.67 -3.94 -18.02
CA ILE A 389 -5.75 -2.98 -17.74
C ILE A 389 -5.27 -1.92 -16.74
N ILE A 390 -4.64 -2.34 -15.66
CA ILE A 390 -4.10 -1.41 -14.65
C ILE A 390 -3.01 -0.52 -15.27
N LYS A 391 -2.14 -1.09 -16.10
CA LYS A 391 -1.15 -0.28 -16.82
C LYS A 391 -1.81 0.78 -17.70
N MET A 392 -2.82 0.39 -18.48
CA MET A 392 -3.59 1.33 -19.31
C MET A 392 -4.25 2.43 -18.47
N LEU A 393 -4.87 2.10 -17.34
CA LEU A 393 -5.53 3.07 -16.47
C LEU A 393 -4.51 4.03 -15.83
N ARG A 394 -3.34 3.53 -15.39
CA ARG A 394 -2.25 4.38 -14.87
C ARG A 394 -1.64 5.29 -15.93
N ASP A 395 -1.56 4.84 -17.16
CA ASP A 395 -1.05 5.67 -18.26
C ASP A 395 -1.94 6.92 -18.49
N LEU A 396 -3.24 6.87 -18.11
CA LEU A 396 -4.12 8.05 -18.15
C LEU A 396 -3.61 9.19 -17.28
N HIS A 397 -3.02 8.89 -16.11
CA HIS A 397 -2.44 9.89 -15.22
C HIS A 397 -1.23 10.61 -15.80
N LEU A 398 -0.40 9.89 -16.55
CA LEU A 398 0.80 10.46 -17.15
C LEU A 398 0.49 11.56 -18.18
N ILE A 399 -0.73 11.55 -18.72
CA ILE A 399 -1.13 12.48 -19.79
C ILE A 399 -1.88 13.67 -19.23
N THR A 400 -2.61 13.47 -18.15
CA THR A 400 -3.56 14.45 -17.60
C THR A 400 -2.97 15.34 -16.52
N SER A 401 -1.74 15.07 -16.06
CA SER A 401 -1.05 15.93 -15.09
C SER A 401 -0.23 17.02 -15.80
N PRO A 402 -0.48 18.31 -15.60
CA PRO A 402 -1.50 19.01 -14.83
C PRO A 402 -2.55 19.64 -15.77
N SER A 403 -3.59 18.89 -16.16
CA SER A 403 -4.59 19.39 -17.07
C SER A 403 -5.87 19.84 -16.37
N PRO A 404 -6.57 20.90 -16.86
CA PRO A 404 -7.82 21.37 -16.29
C PRO A 404 -8.94 20.32 -16.32
N ASP A 405 -9.89 20.42 -15.39
CA ASP A 405 -11.03 19.51 -15.15
C ASP A 405 -11.79 18.99 -16.39
N GLY A 406 -11.72 19.69 -17.54
CA GLY A 406 -12.43 19.30 -18.76
C GLY A 406 -11.95 18.00 -19.40
N GLN A 407 -10.68 17.63 -19.26
CA GLN A 407 -10.15 16.40 -19.86
C GLN A 407 -10.55 15.15 -19.08
N TRP A 408 -10.64 15.25 -17.75
CA TRP A 408 -11.08 14.12 -16.92
C TRP A 408 -12.53 13.74 -17.18
N SER A 409 -13.43 14.70 -17.36
CA SER A 409 -14.83 14.41 -17.67
C SER A 409 -14.99 13.66 -19.00
N GLU A 410 -14.17 13.97 -20.01
CA GLU A 410 -14.16 13.21 -21.28
C GLU A 410 -13.65 11.79 -21.07
N ILE A 411 -12.56 11.62 -20.31
CA ILE A 411 -11.97 10.30 -20.00
C ILE A 411 -12.97 9.43 -19.25
N GLU A 412 -13.58 9.95 -18.18
CA GLU A 412 -14.60 9.24 -17.40
C GLU A 412 -15.77 8.79 -18.30
N SER A 413 -16.27 9.68 -19.14
CA SER A 413 -17.33 9.34 -20.11
C SER A 413 -16.93 8.22 -21.05
N ARG A 414 -15.70 8.29 -21.60
CA ARG A 414 -15.17 7.26 -22.49
C ARG A 414 -14.94 5.92 -21.80
N LEU A 415 -14.50 5.92 -20.55
CA LEU A 415 -14.37 4.70 -19.76
C LEU A 415 -15.74 4.03 -19.52
N VAL A 416 -16.77 4.80 -19.17
CA VAL A 416 -18.15 4.28 -19.02
C VAL A 416 -18.69 3.65 -20.31
N GLU A 417 -18.31 4.18 -21.48
CA GLU A 417 -18.69 3.64 -22.79
C GLU A 417 -17.89 2.39 -23.19
N SER A 418 -16.60 2.36 -22.84
CA SER A 418 -15.65 1.35 -23.33
C SER A 418 -15.57 0.10 -22.45
N ILE A 419 -15.61 0.26 -21.11
CA ILE A 419 -15.50 -0.87 -20.17
C ILE A 419 -16.52 -2.00 -20.45
N PRO A 420 -17.81 -1.74 -20.72
CA PRO A 420 -18.78 -2.79 -21.03
C PRO A 420 -18.42 -3.65 -22.25
N LYS A 421 -17.62 -3.11 -23.17
CA LYS A 421 -17.25 -3.76 -24.44
C LYS A 421 -15.93 -4.54 -24.32
N TRP A 422 -15.20 -4.44 -23.20
CA TRP A 422 -13.95 -5.15 -23.03
C TRP A 422 -14.18 -6.66 -23.12
N ARG A 423 -13.25 -7.33 -23.80
CA ARG A 423 -13.18 -8.79 -23.89
C ARG A 423 -11.99 -9.25 -23.09
N LEU A 424 -12.24 -10.12 -22.13
CA LEU A 424 -11.22 -10.61 -21.21
C LEU A 424 -11.10 -12.14 -21.37
N PRO A 425 -9.90 -12.70 -21.34
CA PRO A 425 -9.67 -14.13 -21.61
C PRO A 425 -10.60 -15.07 -20.85
N PRO A 426 -10.89 -14.88 -19.54
CA PRO A 426 -11.80 -15.78 -18.83
C PRO A 426 -13.27 -15.70 -19.26
N LEU A 427 -13.65 -14.66 -20.00
CA LEU A 427 -15.03 -14.45 -20.47
C LEU A 427 -15.20 -14.68 -21.96
N GLU A 428 -14.10 -14.81 -22.71
CA GLU A 428 -14.17 -15.00 -24.17
C GLU A 428 -15.14 -16.11 -24.59
N PRO A 429 -15.90 -15.90 -25.65
CA PRO A 429 -15.83 -14.75 -26.59
C PRO A 429 -16.67 -13.52 -26.16
N LEU A 430 -17.26 -13.51 -24.98
CA LEU A 430 -18.21 -12.49 -24.53
C LEU A 430 -17.50 -11.19 -24.12
N THR A 431 -18.20 -10.08 -24.31
CA THR A 431 -17.87 -8.80 -23.67
C THR A 431 -18.29 -8.81 -22.20
N LEU A 432 -17.85 -7.81 -21.41
CA LEU A 432 -18.30 -7.67 -20.02
C LEU A 432 -19.82 -7.49 -19.93
N GLU A 433 -20.44 -6.72 -20.86
CA GLU A 433 -21.89 -6.53 -20.89
C GLU A 433 -22.64 -7.83 -21.18
N GLU A 434 -22.17 -8.63 -22.13
CA GLU A 434 -22.77 -9.93 -22.44
C GLU A 434 -22.60 -10.91 -21.28
N ALA A 435 -21.41 -10.94 -20.66
CA ALA A 435 -21.12 -11.78 -19.52
C ALA A 435 -21.92 -11.39 -18.27
N ALA A 436 -22.22 -10.11 -18.06
CA ALA A 436 -23.05 -9.63 -16.96
C ALA A 436 -24.50 -10.15 -17.00
N ARG A 437 -25.00 -10.49 -18.19
CA ARG A 437 -26.34 -11.08 -18.39
C ARG A 437 -26.37 -12.60 -18.16
N ASP A 438 -25.19 -13.26 -18.14
CA ASP A 438 -25.06 -14.67 -17.85
C ASP A 438 -24.92 -14.89 -16.34
N PRO A 439 -25.87 -15.54 -15.64
CA PRO A 439 -25.82 -15.76 -14.19
C PRO A 439 -24.53 -16.46 -13.73
N GLN A 440 -23.94 -17.34 -14.55
CA GLN A 440 -22.73 -18.05 -14.21
C GLN A 440 -21.47 -17.18 -14.31
N LYS A 441 -21.49 -16.15 -15.15
CA LYS A 441 -20.38 -15.23 -15.40
C LYS A 441 -20.52 -13.91 -14.66
N LYS A 442 -21.73 -13.56 -14.22
CA LYS A 442 -22.03 -12.31 -13.51
C LYS A 442 -21.15 -12.10 -12.27
N GLN A 443 -20.92 -13.16 -11.51
CA GLN A 443 -20.04 -13.12 -10.33
C GLN A 443 -18.61 -12.72 -10.71
N TRP A 444 -18.12 -13.24 -11.83
CA TRP A 444 -16.78 -12.93 -12.32
C TRP A 444 -16.68 -11.47 -12.78
N VAL A 445 -17.70 -10.93 -13.46
CA VAL A 445 -17.77 -9.51 -13.85
C VAL A 445 -17.75 -8.61 -12.61
N ARG A 446 -18.52 -8.95 -11.58
CA ARG A 446 -18.52 -8.26 -10.28
C ARG A 446 -17.13 -8.25 -9.64
N MET A 447 -16.49 -9.42 -9.55
CA MET A 447 -15.16 -9.57 -9.00
C MET A 447 -14.14 -8.72 -9.77
N PHE A 448 -14.18 -8.74 -11.09
CA PHE A 448 -13.25 -7.99 -11.93
C PHE A 448 -13.39 -6.47 -11.77
N LEU A 449 -14.60 -5.93 -11.80
CA LEU A 449 -14.81 -4.49 -11.60
C LEU A 449 -14.45 -4.04 -10.17
N LEU A 450 -14.73 -4.88 -9.17
CA LEU A 450 -14.27 -4.64 -7.80
C LEU A 450 -12.73 -4.63 -7.72
N ASP A 451 -12.05 -5.55 -8.38
CA ASP A 451 -10.60 -5.60 -8.46
C ASP A 451 -9.99 -4.32 -9.02
N ILE A 452 -10.57 -3.76 -10.09
CA ILE A 452 -10.13 -2.47 -10.65
C ILE A 452 -10.28 -1.36 -9.61
N MET A 453 -11.42 -1.24 -8.95
CA MET A 453 -11.67 -0.19 -7.95
C MET A 453 -10.74 -0.28 -6.75
N LEU A 454 -10.27 -1.47 -6.40
CA LEU A 454 -9.32 -1.68 -5.28
C LEU A 454 -7.87 -1.40 -5.66
N ARG A 455 -7.48 -1.71 -6.89
CA ARG A 455 -6.11 -1.47 -7.39
C ARG A 455 -5.87 -0.02 -7.78
N GLU A 456 -6.90 0.63 -8.32
CA GLU A 456 -6.86 2.03 -8.76
C GLU A 456 -8.00 2.79 -8.05
N PRO A 457 -7.81 3.09 -6.75
CA PRO A 457 -8.89 3.64 -5.91
C PRO A 457 -9.19 5.12 -6.19
N GLU A 458 -8.47 5.74 -7.12
CA GLU A 458 -8.61 7.15 -7.45
C GLU A 458 -10.00 7.47 -8.04
N PRO A 459 -10.57 8.64 -7.71
CA PRO A 459 -11.94 8.98 -8.07
C PRO A 459 -12.25 8.91 -9.56
N HIS A 460 -11.32 9.32 -10.42
CA HIS A 460 -11.50 9.31 -11.89
C HIS A 460 -11.44 7.89 -12.51
N VAL A 461 -11.04 6.87 -11.77
CA VAL A 461 -11.17 5.46 -12.16
C VAL A 461 -12.37 4.84 -11.46
N THR A 462 -12.53 5.05 -10.16
CA THR A 462 -13.59 4.38 -9.38
C THR A 462 -14.98 4.87 -9.76
N ARG A 463 -15.18 6.16 -10.07
CA ARG A 463 -16.48 6.69 -10.50
C ARG A 463 -16.97 6.04 -11.79
N PRO A 464 -16.23 6.07 -12.92
CA PRO A 464 -16.72 5.44 -14.16
C PRO A 464 -16.90 3.92 -14.01
N VAL A 465 -16.05 3.23 -13.24
CA VAL A 465 -16.23 1.79 -12.98
C VAL A 465 -17.52 1.55 -12.17
N TYR A 466 -17.83 2.40 -11.19
CA TYR A 466 -19.07 2.31 -10.42
C TYR A 466 -20.32 2.64 -11.27
N GLU A 467 -20.24 3.59 -12.20
CA GLU A 467 -21.32 3.85 -13.15
C GLU A 467 -21.55 2.65 -14.10
N VAL A 468 -20.47 1.99 -14.54
CA VAL A 468 -20.58 0.73 -15.30
C VAL A 468 -21.21 -0.37 -14.45
N TRP A 469 -20.82 -0.48 -13.17
CA TRP A 469 -21.41 -1.42 -12.22
C TRP A 469 -22.95 -1.28 -12.17
N LYS A 470 -23.44 -0.05 -12.02
CA LYS A 470 -24.88 0.26 -12.05
C LYS A 470 -25.53 -0.03 -13.40
N LYS A 471 -24.90 0.40 -14.51
CA LYS A 471 -25.38 0.20 -15.87
C LYS A 471 -25.56 -1.28 -16.22
N LEU A 472 -24.70 -2.15 -15.68
CA LEU A 472 -24.74 -3.60 -15.87
C LEU A 472 -25.63 -4.33 -14.84
N GLU A 473 -26.34 -3.61 -13.99
CA GLU A 473 -27.23 -4.15 -12.96
C GLU A 473 -26.53 -5.18 -12.05
N LEU A 474 -25.32 -4.82 -11.59
CA LEU A 474 -24.49 -5.70 -10.77
C LEU A 474 -24.71 -5.54 -9.26
N ASP A 475 -25.58 -4.62 -8.86
CA ASP A 475 -25.80 -4.29 -7.45
C ASP A 475 -26.16 -5.52 -6.60
N PHE A 476 -25.70 -5.51 -5.37
CA PHE A 476 -26.17 -6.38 -4.32
C PHE A 476 -27.36 -5.74 -3.61
N SER A 477 -28.16 -6.52 -2.89
CA SER A 477 -29.08 -5.90 -1.95
C SER A 477 -28.27 -5.14 -0.89
N SER A 478 -28.74 -3.94 -0.53
CA SER A 478 -28.04 -3.10 0.44
C SER A 478 -27.88 -3.79 1.79
N ASP A 479 -28.89 -4.55 2.19
CA ASP A 479 -28.88 -5.24 3.49
C ASP A 479 -27.85 -6.38 3.49
N GLU A 480 -27.71 -7.14 2.41
CA GLU A 480 -26.69 -8.20 2.28
C GLU A 480 -25.28 -7.61 2.29
N LEU A 481 -25.05 -6.51 1.56
CA LEU A 481 -23.74 -5.87 1.50
C LEU A 481 -23.34 -5.29 2.86
N VAL A 482 -24.26 -4.58 3.53
CA VAL A 482 -24.04 -4.04 4.87
C VAL A 482 -23.79 -5.17 5.87
N ALA A 483 -24.57 -6.26 5.83
CA ALA A 483 -24.40 -7.41 6.71
C ALA A 483 -22.99 -7.99 6.58
N VAL A 484 -22.49 -8.26 5.36
CA VAL A 484 -21.15 -8.81 5.15
C VAL A 484 -20.06 -7.86 5.66
N VAL A 485 -20.18 -6.57 5.39
CA VAL A 485 -19.17 -5.57 5.82
C VAL A 485 -19.14 -5.41 7.33
N ASP A 486 -20.32 -5.38 7.98
CA ASP A 486 -20.42 -5.28 9.44
C ASP A 486 -19.72 -6.40 10.19
N GLU A 487 -19.87 -7.59 9.63
CA GLU A 487 -19.48 -8.82 10.26
C GLU A 487 -18.00 -9.12 10.06
N MET A 488 -17.46 -8.70 8.91
CA MET A 488 -16.11 -9.09 8.50
C MET A 488 -15.05 -8.03 8.76
N ARG A 489 -15.43 -6.78 8.99
CA ARG A 489 -14.51 -5.62 9.08
C ARG A 489 -13.55 -5.56 7.90
N ASP A 490 -14.05 -5.92 6.72
CA ASP A 490 -13.24 -6.05 5.50
C ASP A 490 -13.42 -4.82 4.62
N PRO A 491 -12.36 -4.02 4.40
CA PRO A 491 -12.44 -2.81 3.60
C PRO A 491 -12.59 -3.09 2.10
N SER A 492 -12.43 -4.33 1.64
CA SER A 492 -12.43 -4.66 0.20
C SER A 492 -13.78 -4.41 -0.49
N LEU A 493 -14.88 -4.39 0.27
CA LEU A 493 -16.21 -4.05 -0.26
C LEU A 493 -16.58 -2.56 -0.14
N ALA A 494 -15.70 -1.74 0.46
CA ALA A 494 -15.93 -0.31 0.63
C ALA A 494 -16.30 0.44 -0.66
N PRO A 495 -15.71 0.11 -1.85
CA PRO A 495 -16.11 0.76 -3.10
C PRO A 495 -17.59 0.62 -3.45
N LEU A 496 -18.27 -0.40 -2.93
CA LEU A 496 -19.67 -0.73 -3.25
C LEU A 496 -20.66 -0.22 -2.20
N LEU A 497 -20.17 0.22 -1.02
CA LEU A 497 -21.02 0.71 0.06
C LEU A 497 -21.62 2.08 -0.26
N ASP A 498 -22.86 2.27 0.17
CA ASP A 498 -23.47 3.59 0.28
C ASP A 498 -23.27 4.10 1.72
N PRO A 499 -22.41 5.10 1.96
CA PRO A 499 -22.12 5.61 3.29
C PRO A 499 -23.38 6.08 4.05
N ALA A 500 -24.39 6.63 3.32
CA ALA A 500 -25.63 7.15 3.91
C ALA A 500 -26.47 6.07 4.59
N ARG A 501 -26.30 4.81 4.20
CA ARG A 501 -27.03 3.67 4.77
C ARG A 501 -26.37 3.02 5.98
N LEU A 502 -25.13 3.41 6.28
CA LEU A 502 -24.40 2.89 7.43
C LEU A 502 -24.91 3.53 8.72
N SER A 503 -24.98 2.75 9.81
CA SER A 503 -25.16 3.34 11.15
C SER A 503 -23.94 4.18 11.52
N ASP A 504 -24.09 5.10 12.48
CA ASP A 504 -23.00 6.00 12.89
C ASP A 504 -21.76 5.22 13.35
N GLN A 505 -21.93 4.12 14.10
CA GLN A 505 -20.81 3.28 14.53
C GLN A 505 -20.12 2.61 13.34
N LYS A 506 -20.87 2.08 12.38
CA LYS A 506 -20.35 1.39 11.20
C LYS A 506 -19.64 2.31 10.22
N LEU A 507 -20.16 3.53 10.08
CA LEU A 507 -19.51 4.59 9.31
C LEU A 507 -18.12 4.88 9.89
N LEU A 508 -18.03 5.06 11.21
CA LEU A 508 -16.75 5.30 11.89
C LEU A 508 -15.80 4.09 11.81
N ASP A 509 -16.31 2.88 12.03
CA ASP A 509 -15.50 1.66 11.95
C ASP A 509 -14.92 1.49 10.56
N MET A 510 -15.70 1.72 9.50
CA MET A 510 -15.22 1.66 8.11
C MET A 510 -14.17 2.74 7.83
N CYS A 511 -14.43 3.98 8.22
CA CYS A 511 -13.46 5.06 8.06
C CYS A 511 -12.14 4.76 8.79
N PHE A 512 -12.23 4.23 10.01
CA PHE A 512 -11.06 3.82 10.79
C PHE A 512 -10.27 2.71 10.07
N ILE A 513 -10.95 1.68 9.58
CA ILE A 513 -10.31 0.56 8.86
C ILE A 513 -9.65 1.06 7.57
N LEU A 514 -10.33 1.89 6.78
CA LEU A 514 -9.76 2.45 5.55
C LEU A 514 -8.54 3.33 5.82
N ALA A 515 -8.62 4.19 6.84
CA ALA A 515 -7.47 5.00 7.27
C ALA A 515 -6.30 4.14 7.74
N TYR A 516 -6.59 3.08 8.49
CA TYR A 516 -5.60 2.14 9.01
C TYR A 516 -4.87 1.39 7.89
N HIS A 517 -5.60 1.02 6.83
CA HIS A 517 -5.04 0.38 5.63
C HIS A 517 -4.44 1.37 4.61
N GLY A 518 -4.38 2.66 4.93
CA GLY A 518 -3.85 3.68 4.02
C GLY A 518 -4.71 3.92 2.77
N GLN A 519 -5.99 3.52 2.80
CA GLN A 519 -6.91 3.61 1.66
C GLN A 519 -7.57 4.99 1.58
N ARG A 520 -6.75 6.02 1.38
CA ARG A 520 -7.16 7.42 1.44
C ARG A 520 -8.30 7.75 0.48
N TYR A 521 -8.19 7.36 -0.78
CA TYR A 521 -9.21 7.67 -1.80
C TYR A 521 -10.54 6.95 -1.57
N LEU A 522 -10.52 5.73 -1.03
CA LEU A 522 -11.74 5.06 -0.60
C LEU A 522 -12.36 5.73 0.61
N LEU A 523 -11.53 6.19 1.56
CA LEU A 523 -11.98 6.95 2.72
C LEU A 523 -12.68 8.25 2.32
N ASP A 524 -12.18 8.95 1.30
CA ASP A 524 -12.74 10.22 0.81
C ASP A 524 -14.22 10.13 0.44
N ARG A 525 -14.69 8.97 -0.04
CA ARG A 525 -16.10 8.73 -0.34
C ARG A 525 -17.01 8.76 0.89
N PHE A 526 -16.47 8.49 2.08
CA PHE A 526 -17.21 8.45 3.33
C PHE A 526 -17.21 9.79 4.05
N VAL A 527 -16.27 10.66 3.73
CA VAL A 527 -16.09 11.97 4.38
C VAL A 527 -17.33 12.85 4.33
N PRO A 528 -18.04 13.02 3.20
CA PRO A 528 -19.24 13.84 3.16
C PRO A 528 -20.30 13.42 4.19
N GLU A 529 -20.49 12.12 4.37
CA GLU A 529 -21.45 11.57 5.34
C GLU A 529 -20.95 11.76 6.79
N VAL A 530 -19.63 11.67 7.01
CA VAL A 530 -19.03 11.98 8.33
C VAL A 530 -19.23 13.45 8.67
N LEU A 531 -19.02 14.36 7.70
CA LEU A 531 -19.25 15.79 7.89
C LEU A 531 -20.71 16.10 8.23
N ASP A 532 -21.67 15.47 7.55
CA ASP A 532 -23.11 15.65 7.81
C ASP A 532 -23.52 15.16 9.20
N ARG A 533 -22.86 14.11 9.70
CA ARG A 533 -23.18 13.47 11.00
C ARG A 533 -22.24 13.87 12.13
N ARG A 534 -21.26 14.75 11.91
CA ARG A 534 -20.14 15.02 12.85
C ARG A 534 -20.55 15.32 14.29
N ASP A 535 -21.70 16.00 14.49
CA ASP A 535 -22.16 16.41 15.83
C ASP A 535 -22.65 15.22 16.70
N ARG A 536 -22.92 14.06 16.11
CA ARG A 536 -23.35 12.81 16.79
C ARG A 536 -22.27 11.75 16.83
N LEU A 537 -21.18 11.94 16.09
CA LEU A 537 -20.09 10.98 16.00
C LEU A 537 -19.04 11.19 17.10
N ASN A 538 -18.20 10.19 17.34
CA ASN A 538 -17.08 10.33 18.27
C ASN A 538 -16.08 11.38 17.75
N PRO A 539 -15.86 12.51 18.45
CA PRO A 539 -15.01 13.59 17.96
C PRO A 539 -13.58 13.18 17.66
N GLN A 540 -12.97 12.27 18.44
CA GLN A 540 -11.60 11.81 18.22
C GLN A 540 -11.45 11.11 16.86
N VAL A 541 -12.45 10.27 16.49
CA VAL A 541 -12.44 9.58 15.19
C VAL A 541 -12.68 10.56 14.05
N VAL A 542 -13.61 11.51 14.24
CA VAL A 542 -13.85 12.59 13.26
C VAL A 542 -12.58 13.41 13.02
N GLY A 543 -11.87 13.80 14.08
CA GLY A 543 -10.60 14.55 13.96
C GLY A 543 -9.52 13.78 13.19
N MET A 544 -9.42 12.47 13.41
CA MET A 544 -8.51 11.61 12.63
C MET A 544 -8.89 11.55 11.15
N ILE A 545 -10.19 11.42 10.84
CA ILE A 545 -10.70 11.41 9.46
C ILE A 545 -10.40 12.74 8.77
N TYR A 546 -10.59 13.85 9.46
CA TYR A 546 -10.27 15.18 8.93
C TYR A 546 -8.81 15.33 8.53
N GLN A 547 -7.87 14.83 9.34
CA GLN A 547 -6.45 14.85 8.97
C GLN A 547 -6.17 14.06 7.68
N GLN A 548 -6.81 12.90 7.51
CA GLN A 548 -6.65 12.11 6.29
C GLN A 548 -7.28 12.80 5.08
N HIS A 549 -8.47 13.36 5.24
CA HIS A 549 -9.16 14.07 4.17
C HIS A 549 -8.40 15.33 3.72
N ALA A 550 -7.90 16.14 4.64
CA ALA A 550 -7.08 17.31 4.32
C ALA A 550 -5.81 16.93 3.54
N ALA A 551 -5.19 15.78 3.86
CA ALA A 551 -4.05 15.26 3.09
C ALA A 551 -4.45 14.91 1.64
N ILE A 552 -5.62 14.30 1.45
CA ILE A 552 -6.16 13.98 0.11
C ILE A 552 -6.44 15.27 -0.67
N LEU A 553 -7.08 16.25 -0.03
CA LEU A 553 -7.33 17.56 -0.65
C LEU A 553 -6.02 18.22 -1.10
N LEU A 554 -4.97 18.14 -0.28
CA LEU A 554 -3.65 18.67 -0.62
C LEU A 554 -3.05 17.95 -1.83
N GLU A 555 -3.15 16.63 -1.91
CA GLU A 555 -2.62 15.85 -3.02
C GLU A 555 -3.41 16.06 -4.33
N THR A 556 -4.74 16.15 -4.25
CA THR A 556 -5.63 16.12 -5.43
C THR A 556 -6.13 17.48 -5.88
N LYS A 557 -6.24 18.45 -4.97
CA LYS A 557 -6.86 19.77 -5.17
C LYS A 557 -5.92 20.93 -4.89
N TRP A 558 -4.61 20.70 -4.73
CA TRP A 558 -3.67 21.78 -4.47
C TRP A 558 -3.70 22.93 -5.49
N PRO A 559 -3.97 22.72 -6.81
CA PRO A 559 -4.07 23.85 -7.75
C PRO A 559 -5.26 24.77 -7.44
N GLU A 560 -6.28 24.25 -6.79
CA GLU A 560 -7.52 24.93 -6.41
C GLU A 560 -7.61 25.17 -4.90
N TRP A 561 -6.47 25.15 -4.20
CA TRP A 561 -6.43 25.18 -2.73
C TRP A 561 -7.27 26.29 -2.10
N LEU A 562 -7.33 27.46 -2.72
CA LEU A 562 -8.15 28.56 -2.22
C LEU A 562 -9.66 28.24 -2.19
N SER A 563 -10.14 27.36 -3.07
CA SER A 563 -11.55 26.93 -3.10
C SER A 563 -11.86 25.88 -2.03
N VAL A 564 -10.91 25.03 -1.68
CA VAL A 564 -11.09 23.98 -0.66
C VAL A 564 -10.63 24.40 0.74
N ARG A 565 -9.85 25.47 0.83
CA ARG A 565 -9.36 26.02 2.10
C ARG A 565 -10.44 26.28 3.16
N PRO A 566 -11.64 26.82 2.83
CA PRO A 566 -12.71 27.00 3.82
C PRO A 566 -13.12 25.69 4.50
N GLU A 567 -13.12 24.57 3.80
CA GLU A 567 -13.41 23.25 4.35
C GLU A 567 -12.32 22.83 5.35
N VAL A 568 -11.05 23.02 5.02
CA VAL A 568 -9.93 22.76 5.94
C VAL A 568 -10.00 23.65 7.18
N GLN A 569 -10.39 24.92 7.05
CA GLN A 569 -10.58 25.83 8.19
C GLN A 569 -11.75 25.38 9.09
N ASP A 570 -12.84 24.85 8.53
CA ASP A 570 -13.94 24.27 9.31
C ASP A 570 -13.49 23.04 10.09
N MET A 571 -12.65 22.17 9.50
CA MET A 571 -12.04 21.02 10.17
C MET A 571 -11.14 21.45 11.35
N ILE A 572 -10.32 22.49 11.16
CA ILE A 572 -9.47 23.06 12.20
C ILE A 572 -10.35 23.58 13.36
N ALA A 573 -11.35 24.40 13.05
CA ALA A 573 -12.26 24.97 14.04
C ALA A 573 -13.01 23.88 14.85
N TYR A 574 -13.44 22.82 14.17
CA TYR A 574 -14.04 21.67 14.84
C TYR A 574 -13.07 20.97 15.82
N CYS A 575 -11.83 20.74 15.38
CA CYS A 575 -10.83 20.11 16.23
C CYS A 575 -10.48 21.00 17.45
N GLU A 576 -10.34 22.31 17.26
CA GLU A 576 -10.12 23.28 18.34
C GLU A 576 -11.28 23.27 19.35
N GLN A 577 -12.53 23.33 18.88
CA GLN A 577 -13.72 23.28 19.71
C GLN A 577 -13.78 22.04 20.61
N HIS A 578 -13.29 20.90 20.12
CA HIS A 578 -13.31 19.63 20.86
C HIS A 578 -11.98 19.29 21.56
N GLY A 579 -11.00 20.21 21.55
CA GLY A 579 -9.70 20.01 22.18
C GLY A 579 -8.88 18.88 21.55
N LEU A 580 -9.03 18.66 20.22
CA LEU A 580 -8.35 17.60 19.48
C LEU A 580 -7.05 18.12 18.84
N PRO A 581 -6.07 17.22 18.58
CA PRO A 581 -4.87 17.57 17.81
C PRO A 581 -5.24 18.11 16.41
N HIS A 582 -4.77 19.29 16.06
CA HIS A 582 -5.06 19.95 14.79
C HIS A 582 -3.83 20.50 14.08
N GLY A 583 -2.64 20.25 14.62
CA GLY A 583 -1.37 20.70 14.08
C GLY A 583 -1.14 20.29 12.63
N LYS A 584 -1.45 19.05 12.29
CA LYS A 584 -1.34 18.55 10.92
C LYS A 584 -2.27 19.24 9.93
N LEU A 585 -3.47 19.67 10.36
CA LEU A 585 -4.40 20.42 9.51
C LEU A 585 -3.83 21.79 9.17
N HIS A 586 -3.24 22.48 10.14
CA HIS A 586 -2.53 23.74 9.90
C HIS A 586 -1.32 23.56 8.98
N GLU A 587 -0.56 22.49 9.14
CA GLU A 587 0.55 22.15 8.25
C GLU A 587 0.08 21.94 6.79
N MET A 588 -1.04 21.27 6.59
CA MET A 588 -1.63 21.05 5.27
C MET A 588 -2.15 22.34 4.64
N ASP A 589 -2.79 23.23 5.42
CA ASP A 589 -3.18 24.56 4.93
C ASP A 589 -1.94 25.38 4.51
N LEU A 590 -0.88 25.32 5.30
CA LEU A 590 0.40 25.96 4.98
C LEU A 590 0.99 25.41 3.68
N LEU A 591 1.06 24.10 3.54
CA LEU A 591 1.62 23.45 2.35
C LEU A 591 0.80 23.73 1.08
N GLY A 592 -0.53 23.74 1.18
CA GLY A 592 -1.41 24.09 0.07
C GLY A 592 -1.21 25.54 -0.42
N LEU A 593 -1.07 26.49 0.49
CA LEU A 593 -0.77 27.87 0.15
C LEU A 593 0.63 28.03 -0.48
N LEU A 594 1.64 27.33 0.05
CA LEU A 594 3.00 27.32 -0.52
C LEU A 594 3.04 26.68 -1.91
N ALA A 595 2.30 25.58 -2.13
CA ALA A 595 2.19 24.95 -3.44
C ALA A 595 1.62 25.90 -4.50
N LEU A 596 0.58 26.67 -4.15
CA LEU A 596 0.02 27.70 -5.04
C LEU A 596 1.02 28.82 -5.38
N LEU A 597 1.80 29.29 -4.40
CA LEU A 597 2.80 30.31 -4.64
C LEU A 597 3.91 29.86 -5.59
N ASN A 598 4.29 28.58 -5.49
CA ASN A 598 5.32 27.96 -6.34
C ASN A 598 4.79 27.49 -7.71
N SER A 599 3.47 27.52 -7.92
CA SER A 599 2.87 27.07 -9.17
C SER A 599 3.14 28.06 -10.30
N GLU A 600 3.66 27.58 -11.42
CA GLU A 600 3.81 28.39 -12.65
C GLU A 600 2.45 28.69 -13.31
N SER A 601 1.45 27.85 -13.08
CA SER A 601 0.11 27.97 -13.69
C SER A 601 -0.82 28.89 -12.91
N ALA A 602 -0.52 29.24 -11.65
CA ALA A 602 -1.36 30.13 -10.86
C ALA A 602 -1.24 31.59 -11.30
N SER A 603 -2.39 32.26 -11.45
CA SER A 603 -2.41 33.68 -11.82
C SER A 603 -1.81 34.56 -10.73
N PRO A 604 -1.33 35.78 -11.08
CA PRO A 604 -0.81 36.73 -10.08
C PRO A 604 -1.82 37.05 -8.96
N GLU A 605 -3.10 37.15 -9.28
CA GLU A 605 -4.17 37.42 -8.32
C GLU A 605 -4.33 36.27 -7.31
N VAL A 606 -4.26 35.02 -7.79
CA VAL A 606 -4.30 33.82 -6.93
C VAL A 606 -3.08 33.78 -6.01
N LYS A 607 -1.90 34.10 -6.53
CA LYS A 607 -0.67 34.16 -5.74
C LYS A 607 -0.71 35.27 -4.68
N ASP A 608 -1.23 36.45 -5.00
CA ASP A 608 -1.38 37.56 -4.04
C ASP A 608 -2.37 37.20 -2.93
N GLN A 609 -3.47 36.51 -3.27
CA GLN A 609 -4.44 36.02 -2.29
C GLN A 609 -3.83 34.92 -1.40
N ALA A 610 -3.14 33.94 -1.98
CA ALA A 610 -2.43 32.91 -1.25
C ALA A 610 -1.38 33.50 -0.27
N LEU A 611 -0.65 34.53 -0.71
CA LEU A 611 0.32 35.22 0.11
C LEU A 611 -0.34 36.00 1.29
N SER A 612 -1.51 36.57 1.06
CA SER A 612 -2.28 37.25 2.12
C SER A 612 -2.69 36.23 3.20
N PHE A 613 -3.27 35.09 2.79
CA PHE A 613 -3.65 34.04 3.72
C PHE A 613 -2.46 33.42 4.44
N LEU A 614 -1.34 33.23 3.72
CA LEU A 614 -0.11 32.73 4.32
C LEU A 614 0.43 33.64 5.44
N ARG A 615 0.33 34.97 5.27
CA ARG A 615 0.73 35.94 6.30
C ARG A 615 -0.18 35.88 7.52
N GLU A 616 -1.49 35.74 7.32
CA GLU A 616 -2.46 35.60 8.40
C GLU A 616 -2.24 34.29 9.17
N LEU A 617 -2.12 33.15 8.47
CA LEU A 617 -1.86 31.85 9.04
C LEU A 617 -0.55 31.84 9.83
N SER A 618 0.54 32.37 9.25
CA SER A 618 1.84 32.45 9.90
C SER A 618 1.78 33.28 11.18
N LYS A 619 1.06 34.42 11.17
CA LYS A 619 0.86 35.24 12.35
C LYS A 619 0.07 34.51 13.44
N HIS A 620 -0.98 33.77 13.06
CA HIS A 620 -1.78 32.98 13.97
C HIS A 620 -0.95 31.87 14.62
N LEU A 621 -0.27 31.04 13.79
CA LEU A 621 0.56 29.93 14.26
C LEU A 621 1.69 30.41 15.17
N PHE A 622 2.34 31.53 14.83
CA PHE A 622 3.40 32.11 15.64
C PHE A 622 2.91 32.62 16.99
N SER A 623 1.70 33.19 17.02
CA SER A 623 1.15 33.78 18.26
C SER A 623 0.59 32.74 19.23
N HIS A 624 0.13 31.56 18.72
CA HIS A 624 -0.64 30.61 19.52
C HIS A 624 -0.02 29.23 19.61
N HIS A 625 0.86 28.85 18.68
CA HIS A 625 1.35 27.45 18.55
C HIS A 625 2.88 27.32 18.54
N LEU A 626 3.63 28.38 18.82
CA LEU A 626 5.11 28.35 18.80
C LEU A 626 5.69 27.35 19.83
N ASP A 627 5.05 27.27 20.98
CA ASP A 627 5.46 26.41 22.10
C ASP A 627 4.71 25.05 22.10
N ASP A 628 3.85 24.81 21.11
CA ASP A 628 3.16 23.54 20.95
C ASP A 628 4.17 22.46 20.54
N ALA A 629 4.17 21.33 21.26
CA ALA A 629 5.12 20.25 21.04
C ALA A 629 4.94 19.59 19.66
N GLU A 630 3.73 19.64 19.11
CA GLU A 630 3.38 19.00 17.84
C GLU A 630 3.65 19.92 16.63
N ILE A 631 3.29 21.19 16.74
CA ILE A 631 3.35 22.16 15.63
C ILE A 631 4.60 23.06 15.72
N GLY A 632 5.06 23.35 16.92
CA GLY A 632 6.14 24.33 17.15
C GLY A 632 7.42 24.08 16.33
N PRO A 633 7.93 22.83 16.23
CA PRO A 633 9.09 22.52 15.38
C PRO A 633 8.83 22.79 13.90
N THR A 634 7.63 22.47 13.41
CA THR A 634 7.21 22.70 12.02
C THR A 634 7.08 24.20 11.73
N VAL A 635 6.41 24.94 12.61
CA VAL A 635 6.30 26.42 12.50
C VAL A 635 7.67 27.06 12.47
N LYS A 636 8.60 26.66 13.33
CA LYS A 636 9.97 27.21 13.35
C LYS A 636 10.72 26.92 12.05
N ARG A 637 10.59 25.71 11.50
CA ARG A 637 11.23 25.32 10.23
C ARG A 637 10.72 26.12 9.05
N TYR A 638 9.41 26.26 8.93
CA TYR A 638 8.80 27.01 7.82
C TYR A 638 8.93 28.52 7.98
N TRP A 639 9.09 29.04 9.21
CA TRP A 639 9.22 30.47 9.47
C TRP A 639 10.48 31.06 8.84
N GLU A 640 11.59 30.36 8.89
CA GLU A 640 12.84 30.81 8.26
C GLU A 640 12.68 30.93 6.75
N GLY A 641 12.07 29.93 6.11
CA GLY A 641 11.74 29.95 4.67
C GLY A 641 10.72 31.04 4.32
N LEU A 642 9.68 31.25 5.15
CA LEU A 642 8.67 32.29 4.96
C LEU A 642 9.25 33.69 5.10
N ALA A 643 10.18 33.92 6.03
CA ALA A 643 10.87 35.19 6.20
C ALA A 643 11.72 35.50 4.97
N GLU A 644 12.32 34.50 4.34
CA GLU A 644 13.11 34.64 3.12
C GLU A 644 12.22 34.96 1.91
N ILE A 645 11.15 34.23 1.69
CA ILE A 645 10.14 34.47 0.64
C ILE A 645 9.53 35.88 0.80
N THR A 646 9.19 36.29 2.03
CA THR A 646 8.63 37.63 2.30
C THR A 646 9.66 38.74 2.04
N ARG A 647 10.94 38.46 2.22
CA ARG A 647 12.02 39.38 1.93
C ARG A 647 12.25 39.54 0.42
N GLU A 648 12.26 38.45 -0.33
CA GLU A 648 12.38 38.43 -1.79
C GLU A 648 11.21 39.10 -2.48
N LEU A 649 9.99 38.88 -2.02
CA LEU A 649 8.77 39.53 -2.54
C LEU A 649 8.71 41.04 -2.24
N LYS A 650 9.27 41.48 -1.10
CA LYS A 650 9.41 42.92 -0.82
C LYS A 650 10.42 43.59 -1.73
N VAL A 651 11.48 42.90 -2.12
CA VAL A 651 12.50 43.40 -3.06
C VAL A 651 11.92 43.49 -4.47
N SER A 652 11.12 42.52 -4.91
CA SER A 652 10.49 42.56 -6.24
C SER A 652 9.36 43.59 -6.35
N SER A 653 8.60 43.86 -5.29
CA SER A 653 7.55 44.89 -5.31
C SER A 653 8.09 46.34 -5.19
N ALA A 654 9.31 46.50 -4.68
CA ALA A 654 10.01 47.81 -4.62
C ALA A 654 10.78 48.12 -5.92
N ALA A 655 10.99 47.11 -6.79
CA ALA A 655 11.73 47.24 -8.07
C ALA A 655 10.75 47.24 -9.26
N GLY A 656 9.69 48.03 -9.18
CA GLY A 656 8.79 48.28 -10.30
C GLY A 656 9.42 49.13 -11.39
N GLN A 657 10.49 48.69 -12.03
CA GLN A 657 10.96 49.12 -13.35
C GLN A 657 12.22 48.27 -13.72
N ASP A 658 12.17 47.65 -14.92
CA ASP A 658 13.25 46.91 -15.57
C ASP A 658 13.68 45.56 -14.96
N VAL A 659 12.90 44.51 -15.27
CA VAL A 659 13.31 43.14 -14.95
C VAL A 659 14.06 42.54 -16.14
N ARG A 660 15.41 42.58 -16.08
CA ARG A 660 16.21 41.49 -16.67
C ARG A 660 15.93 40.21 -15.89
N ARG A 661 15.51 39.14 -16.57
CA ARG A 661 15.26 37.82 -16.00
C ARG A 661 16.38 37.44 -15.04
N PRO A 662 16.11 37.14 -13.76
CA PRO A 662 17.08 36.49 -12.89
C PRO A 662 17.32 35.08 -13.40
N SER A 663 18.57 34.64 -13.35
CA SER A 663 18.95 33.22 -13.45
C SER A 663 18.09 32.37 -12.53
N GLU A 664 17.71 31.19 -13.05
CA GLU A 664 16.83 30.20 -12.43
C GLU A 664 16.86 30.17 -10.89
N PRO A 665 15.70 30.26 -10.21
CA PRO A 665 15.66 30.12 -8.77
C PRO A 665 16.10 28.70 -8.44
N LYS A 666 17.14 28.56 -7.63
CA LYS A 666 17.47 27.29 -7.00
C LYS A 666 16.26 26.88 -6.19
N ILE A 667 15.53 25.87 -6.67
CA ILE A 667 14.47 25.22 -5.92
C ILE A 667 15.09 24.74 -4.63
N TRP A 668 14.63 25.29 -3.51
CA TRP A 668 14.97 24.79 -2.18
C TRP A 668 14.22 23.47 -1.99
N THR A 669 14.93 22.36 -2.22
CA THR A 669 14.57 21.08 -1.63
C THR A 669 15.06 21.10 -0.20
N PRO A 670 14.26 20.75 0.81
CA PRO A 670 14.79 20.57 2.15
C PRO A 670 15.88 19.50 2.06
N ASP A 671 17.14 19.94 2.14
CA ASP A 671 18.20 19.05 2.52
C ASP A 671 17.81 18.50 3.88
N VAL A 672 17.37 17.26 3.89
CA VAL A 672 17.30 16.48 5.11
C VAL A 672 18.75 16.24 5.51
N GLU A 673 19.40 17.26 6.05
CA GLU A 673 20.53 17.04 6.93
C GLU A 673 19.97 16.31 8.13
N SER A 674 19.98 14.97 7.99
CA SER A 674 19.84 14.07 9.10
C SER A 674 20.71 14.55 10.23
N ALA A 675 20.10 15.04 11.31
CA ALA A 675 20.73 14.98 12.61
C ALA A 675 21.27 13.55 12.72
N SER A 676 22.56 13.46 12.94
CA SER A 676 23.33 12.23 13.03
C SER A 676 22.75 11.33 14.13
N GLU A 677 21.76 10.55 13.79
CA GLU A 677 21.47 9.31 14.49
C GLU A 677 22.51 8.27 14.08
N PRO A 678 23.02 7.46 14.99
CA PRO A 678 24.03 6.46 14.70
C PRO A 678 23.45 5.51 13.64
N ARG A 679 24.07 5.47 12.47
CA ARG A 679 23.79 4.50 11.43
C ARG A 679 23.86 3.10 12.02
N LEU A 680 22.73 2.51 12.32
CA LEU A 680 22.60 1.07 12.31
C LEU A 680 22.90 0.63 10.87
N ALA A 681 23.89 -0.26 10.72
CA ALA A 681 24.25 -0.83 9.44
C ALA A 681 22.98 -1.35 8.79
N GLN A 682 22.63 -0.80 7.61
CA GLN A 682 21.57 -1.35 6.80
C GLN A 682 21.96 -2.80 6.47
N PRO A 683 21.11 -3.79 6.78
CA PRO A 683 21.30 -5.10 6.20
C PRO A 683 21.18 -4.95 4.68
N GLU A 684 22.07 -5.59 3.94
CA GLU A 684 22.01 -5.69 2.48
C GLU A 684 20.57 -6.00 2.08
N ALA A 685 20.03 -5.20 1.17
CA ALA A 685 18.69 -5.36 0.64
C ALA A 685 18.56 -6.77 0.02
N LYS A 686 18.15 -7.73 0.83
CA LYS A 686 17.67 -9.02 0.34
C LYS A 686 16.38 -8.70 -0.41
N LYS A 687 16.34 -9.07 -1.69
CA LYS A 687 15.17 -8.96 -2.56
C LYS A 687 13.92 -9.38 -1.79
N LEU A 688 12.98 -8.46 -1.61
CA LEU A 688 11.67 -8.81 -1.08
C LEU A 688 11.06 -9.88 -2.00
N TRP A 689 10.77 -11.04 -1.44
CA TRP A 689 10.06 -12.09 -2.14
C TRP A 689 8.58 -11.66 -2.23
N VAL A 690 8.16 -11.29 -3.42
CA VAL A 690 6.74 -11.15 -3.75
C VAL A 690 6.27 -12.55 -4.14
N PRO A 691 5.14 -13.10 -3.60
CA PRO A 691 4.61 -14.37 -4.02
C PRO A 691 4.48 -14.41 -5.54
N GLY A 692 5.40 -15.17 -6.24
CA GLY A 692 5.47 -15.23 -7.70
C GLY A 692 6.79 -14.87 -8.33
N MET A 693 7.83 -14.58 -7.56
CA MET A 693 9.18 -14.41 -8.07
C MET A 693 10.05 -15.58 -7.57
N ASP A 694 9.93 -16.73 -8.21
CA ASP A 694 10.98 -17.74 -8.30
C ASP A 694 11.61 -17.65 -9.69
#